data_421a7de7a18343546ff1e0bcdfec52af
#
_entry.id   421a7de7a18343546ff1e0bcdfec52af
#
_cell.length_a   1.000
_cell.length_b   1.000
_cell.length_c   1.000
_cell.angle_alpha   90.00
_cell.angle_beta   90.00
_cell.angle_gamma   90.00
#
_symmetry.space_group_name_H-M   'P 1'
#
loop_
_entity.id
_entity.type
_entity.pdbx_description
1 polymer ?
#
loop_
_entity_poly.entity_id
_entity_poly.type
_entity_poly.pdbx_seq_one_letter_code
_entity_poly.pdbx_strand_id
1 'polypeptide(L)'
;MPVGARQLGMGEVGAALADDATAMYYNPAGLAFGPLADEWKVSFPADAKTTPHFTNMASRAKNGFFSKSELWAGTVNGILKFDSEQWVDYHTVTLQGNAKVKDAVRVFAGTERGRDEYTRQVKKFNDIKNADDESHVVEVKIPWNLIVKDTITALLYESRTEKLWVGTPKTLYRFDGKAWKSYEDEIGSHRITALENQGASLWIGTDNGLFLYRNGQFEQKGKVLPSQKINALVWSESRKELFVAVDGAGIARLVPKKSVNDKDRWSLFNEEDGIMDLHPTALAVDSSAHVWAAHKGGLSHFNLRKWEQVQFDGNVVNDISVDQKGHIWIATDKGVWRHLPDYATASGRKAELERGVAEQEGSVKKDDEWLHFHSGNGLSTNKVWKVLPQGNDVWFSTANGMEIYKDADYQLSAFYEKLLPVLNIPDLYHLFGGMTVPVAEWGTLGFFVNFVSFGSTVVSGDVDADDLVAYNSSEIVGGVSYGTRFPNNWGLGLSIKLFYSDLSSGAGAGEEEATTFGYAFDIGVLKKDLFINKLNFALVLANIGPSVYYVDKTIEDPIPLTWRLGLSYEILSLADYRLTIAADYNREVVFDDDKGDPEPFYISSWKSLFRPERGGHGFERFKNSLLQGVFNTGLEFIYANTVALRLGYLYDQTGKRNEADFGIGFMISDVLQFDLATIMDVGDNDGVRDGQMRFGALFKF
;
A
#
# COMPACT_ATOMS: atom_id res chain seq x y z
N MET A 1 28.89 1.42 0.33
CA MET A 1 28.40 2.82 0.49
C MET A 1 26.90 2.80 0.72
N PRO A 2 26.33 3.71 1.54
CA PRO A 2 24.89 3.81 1.77
C PRO A 2 24.10 4.08 0.49
N VAL A 3 22.88 3.54 0.37
CA VAL A 3 22.05 3.60 -0.83
C VAL A 3 20.78 4.44 -0.62
N GLY A 4 20.18 4.96 -1.70
CA GLY A 4 18.92 5.69 -1.66
C GLY A 4 19.04 7.18 -1.35
N ALA A 5 18.39 8.04 -2.16
CA ALA A 5 18.37 9.48 -1.94
C ALA A 5 17.48 9.87 -0.74
N ARG A 6 16.40 9.12 -0.48
CA ARG A 6 15.55 9.28 0.70
C ARG A 6 16.35 9.12 1.99
N GLN A 7 17.12 8.04 2.08
CA GLN A 7 17.93 7.71 3.26
C GLN A 7 19.07 8.71 3.45
N LEU A 8 19.71 9.17 2.37
CA LEU A 8 20.71 10.22 2.43
C LEU A 8 20.12 11.51 3.05
N GLY A 9 18.98 11.98 2.53
CA GLY A 9 18.32 13.18 3.06
C GLY A 9 17.87 13.07 4.53
N MET A 10 17.92 11.88 5.09
CA MET A 10 17.62 11.58 6.49
C MET A 10 18.86 11.21 7.32
N GLY A 11 20.07 11.59 6.91
CA GLY A 11 21.30 11.25 7.62
C GLY A 11 21.71 9.80 7.47
N GLU A 12 21.39 9.17 6.38
CA GLU A 12 21.68 7.76 6.07
C GLU A 12 20.98 6.74 7.02
N VAL A 13 19.88 7.13 7.69
CA VAL A 13 19.06 6.18 8.46
C VAL A 13 18.25 5.28 7.53
N GLY A 14 18.11 4.01 7.89
CA GLY A 14 17.37 3.06 7.07
C GLY A 14 17.01 1.74 7.76
N ALA A 15 17.69 1.38 8.86
CA ALA A 15 17.53 0.07 9.47
C ALA A 15 16.11 -0.21 9.99
N ALA A 16 15.48 0.75 10.67
CA ALA A 16 14.11 0.61 11.19
C ALA A 16 13.04 1.22 10.26
N LEU A 17 13.43 2.00 9.25
CA LEU A 17 12.52 2.50 8.21
C LEU A 17 12.22 1.43 7.15
N ALA A 18 13.22 0.86 6.52
CA ALA A 18 13.25 -0.32 5.65
C ALA A 18 11.90 -0.69 4.95
N ASP A 19 11.20 0.31 4.38
CA ASP A 19 9.85 0.20 3.83
C ASP A 19 9.78 0.41 2.31
N ASP A 20 10.93 0.43 1.65
CA ASP A 20 11.10 0.48 0.20
C ASP A 20 12.19 -0.49 -0.28
N ALA A 21 12.46 -0.53 -1.59
CA ALA A 21 13.44 -1.46 -2.17
C ALA A 21 14.87 -1.30 -1.63
N THR A 22 15.21 -0.19 -0.95
CA THR A 22 16.51 -0.05 -0.27
C THR A 22 16.63 -0.90 1.00
N ALA A 23 15.51 -1.48 1.47
CA ALA A 23 15.51 -2.44 2.56
C ALA A 23 16.52 -3.58 2.34
N MET A 24 16.73 -4.01 1.10
CA MET A 24 17.73 -5.03 0.75
C MET A 24 19.15 -4.70 1.23
N TYR A 25 19.47 -3.41 1.28
CA TYR A 25 20.76 -2.91 1.76
C TYR A 25 20.76 -2.60 3.26
N TYR A 26 19.72 -1.91 3.75
CA TYR A 26 19.70 -1.44 5.14
C TYR A 26 19.26 -2.50 6.14
N ASN A 27 18.18 -3.21 5.84
CA ASN A 27 17.64 -4.29 6.66
C ASN A 27 16.72 -5.18 5.84
N PRO A 28 17.16 -6.38 5.41
CA PRO A 28 16.33 -7.27 4.61
C PRO A 28 15.03 -7.71 5.31
N ALA A 29 14.93 -7.60 6.63
CA ALA A 29 13.69 -7.86 7.36
C ALA A 29 12.57 -6.84 7.02
N GLY A 30 12.89 -5.69 6.44
CA GLY A 30 11.92 -4.75 5.92
C GLY A 30 11.07 -5.31 4.79
N LEU A 31 11.62 -6.24 4.00
CA LEU A 31 10.90 -6.96 2.96
C LEU A 31 9.69 -7.77 3.49
N ALA A 32 9.63 -8.02 4.80
CA ALA A 32 8.55 -8.73 5.45
C ALA A 32 7.29 -7.88 5.69
N PHE A 33 7.30 -6.59 5.36
CA PHE A 33 6.23 -5.67 5.71
C PHE A 33 5.74 -4.82 4.53
N GLY A 34 4.49 -4.41 4.58
CA GLY A 34 3.93 -3.49 3.59
C GLY A 34 4.67 -2.14 3.55
N PRO A 35 4.81 -1.54 2.38
CA PRO A 35 4.19 -1.95 1.10
C PRO A 35 4.91 -3.08 0.35
N LEU A 36 5.95 -3.69 0.88
CA LEU A 36 6.76 -4.74 0.25
C LEU A 36 6.18 -6.15 0.42
N ALA A 37 5.24 -6.35 1.35
CA ALA A 37 4.55 -7.61 1.58
C ALA A 37 3.06 -7.39 1.83
N ASP A 38 2.24 -8.38 1.46
CA ASP A 38 0.80 -8.38 1.72
C ASP A 38 0.50 -8.12 3.20
N GLU A 39 -0.47 -7.26 3.47
CA GLU A 39 -0.79 -6.86 4.84
C GLU A 39 -2.30 -6.83 5.11
N TRP A 40 -2.71 -7.44 6.22
CA TRP A 40 -4.04 -7.30 6.79
C TRP A 40 -4.04 -6.27 7.92
N LYS A 41 -4.98 -5.32 7.86
CA LYS A 41 -5.16 -4.30 8.90
C LYS A 41 -6.60 -4.23 9.36
N VAL A 42 -6.80 -4.13 10.66
CA VAL A 42 -8.11 -3.88 11.26
C VAL A 42 -8.29 -2.38 11.40
N SER A 43 -9.42 -1.86 10.90
CA SER A 43 -9.80 -0.45 10.98
C SER A 43 -11.15 -0.30 11.69
N PHE A 44 -11.18 0.50 12.75
CA PHE A 44 -12.40 0.77 13.54
C PHE A 44 -12.74 2.25 13.55
N PRO A 45 -14.01 2.62 13.70
CA PRO A 45 -14.40 3.99 14.02
C PRO A 45 -13.74 4.45 15.32
N ALA A 46 -13.08 5.60 15.32
CA ALA A 46 -12.29 6.08 16.46
C ALA A 46 -13.08 6.27 17.76
N ASP A 47 -14.39 6.62 17.67
CA ASP A 47 -15.26 6.92 18.79
C ASP A 47 -16.25 5.80 19.12
N ALA A 48 -16.12 4.64 18.52
CA ALA A 48 -17.04 3.54 18.74
C ALA A 48 -16.79 2.87 20.11
N LYS A 49 -17.76 2.96 21.01
CA LYS A 49 -17.75 2.20 22.28
C LYS A 49 -17.97 0.70 22.06
N THR A 50 -18.54 0.34 20.92
CA THR A 50 -18.78 -1.03 20.46
C THR A 50 -18.51 -1.06 18.97
N THR A 51 -17.93 -2.16 18.47
CA THR A 51 -17.69 -2.34 17.04
C THR A 51 -19.01 -2.23 16.27
N PRO A 52 -19.15 -1.29 15.32
CA PRO A 52 -20.39 -1.13 14.56
C PRO A 52 -20.60 -2.34 13.65
N HIS A 53 -21.84 -2.74 13.50
CA HIS A 53 -22.22 -3.76 12.52
C HIS A 53 -22.33 -3.11 11.13
N PHE A 54 -21.32 -3.33 10.28
CA PHE A 54 -21.28 -2.82 8.93
C PHE A 54 -22.12 -3.68 7.98
N THR A 55 -23.00 -3.05 7.22
CA THR A 55 -23.96 -3.72 6.35
C THR A 55 -23.63 -3.59 4.88
N ASN A 56 -22.96 -2.52 4.48
CA ASN A 56 -22.64 -2.21 3.10
C ASN A 56 -21.44 -1.28 2.99
N MET A 57 -20.86 -1.21 1.78
CA MET A 57 -19.72 -0.34 1.49
C MET A 57 -19.85 0.28 0.09
N ALA A 58 -19.30 1.48 -0.09
CA ALA A 58 -19.13 2.10 -1.40
C ALA A 58 -17.88 2.97 -1.38
N SER A 59 -17.17 3.02 -2.50
CA SER A 59 -15.94 3.81 -2.60
C SER A 59 -15.98 4.79 -3.78
N ARG A 60 -15.27 5.91 -3.59
CA ARG A 60 -14.89 6.83 -4.64
C ARG A 60 -13.46 6.51 -5.07
N ALA A 61 -13.29 6.09 -6.31
CA ALA A 61 -11.95 5.94 -6.87
C ALA A 61 -11.25 7.30 -6.99
N LYS A 62 -9.93 7.29 -6.85
CA LYS A 62 -9.07 8.47 -7.01
C LYS A 62 -9.12 8.94 -8.47
N ASN A 63 -9.76 10.08 -8.74
CA ASN A 63 -9.85 10.68 -10.07
C ASN A 63 -8.92 11.88 -10.16
N GLY A 64 -7.64 11.67 -10.56
CA GLY A 64 -6.65 12.73 -10.75
C GLY A 64 -5.60 12.80 -9.64
N PHE A 65 -4.57 13.61 -9.91
CA PHE A 65 -3.31 13.66 -9.18
C PHE A 65 -3.44 14.04 -7.69
N PHE A 66 -4.40 14.91 -7.36
CA PHE A 66 -4.62 15.43 -6.00
C PHE A 66 -5.94 14.98 -5.37
N SER A 67 -6.69 14.07 -6.02
CA SER A 67 -7.93 13.59 -5.46
C SER A 67 -7.68 12.46 -4.48
N LYS A 68 -8.38 12.50 -3.34
CA LYS A 68 -8.37 11.41 -2.35
C LYS A 68 -9.39 10.33 -2.72
N SER A 69 -9.06 9.09 -2.43
CA SER A 69 -10.06 8.02 -2.38
C SER A 69 -10.94 8.23 -1.15
N GLU A 70 -12.24 7.99 -1.28
CA GLU A 70 -13.18 8.04 -0.17
C GLU A 70 -13.86 6.68 -0.04
N LEU A 71 -13.99 6.18 1.19
CA LEU A 71 -14.75 4.99 1.50
C LEU A 71 -15.93 5.35 2.38
N TRP A 72 -17.09 4.84 2.04
CA TRP A 72 -18.33 4.98 2.78
C TRP A 72 -18.79 3.61 3.29
N ALA A 73 -19.19 3.54 4.53
CA ALA A 73 -19.71 2.32 5.10
C ALA A 73 -21.11 2.55 5.69
N GLY A 74 -22.02 1.67 5.34
CA GLY A 74 -23.35 1.60 5.94
C GLY A 74 -23.33 0.73 7.18
N THR A 75 -24.08 1.16 8.19
CA THR A 75 -24.27 0.41 9.44
C THR A 75 -25.74 0.20 9.72
N VAL A 76 -26.04 -0.52 10.80
CA VAL A 76 -27.43 -0.65 11.31
C VAL A 76 -28.01 0.68 11.82
N ASN A 77 -27.16 1.69 12.07
CA ASN A 77 -27.54 2.97 12.68
C ASN A 77 -27.17 4.19 11.82
N GLY A 78 -26.92 4.04 10.53
CA GLY A 78 -26.56 5.13 9.64
C GLY A 78 -25.28 4.90 8.86
N ILE A 79 -24.57 5.97 8.51
CA ILE A 79 -23.44 5.98 7.60
C ILE A 79 -22.18 6.45 8.33
N LEU A 80 -21.04 5.86 7.97
CA LEU A 80 -19.71 6.31 8.31
C LEU A 80 -18.93 6.61 7.05
N LYS A 81 -18.00 7.55 7.11
CA LYS A 81 -17.04 7.86 6.06
C LYS A 81 -15.63 7.65 6.58
N PHE A 82 -14.79 7.00 5.82
CA PHE A 82 -13.35 6.91 6.07
C PHE A 82 -12.63 8.03 5.33
N ASP A 83 -11.89 8.85 6.05
CA ASP A 83 -11.19 10.02 5.50
C ASP A 83 -9.70 9.76 5.21
N SER A 84 -9.36 8.52 4.89
CA SER A 84 -8.02 7.95 4.69
C SER A 84 -7.24 7.57 5.96
N GLU A 85 -7.67 8.00 7.15
CA GLU A 85 -7.00 7.64 8.42
C GLU A 85 -7.98 7.20 9.51
N GLN A 86 -9.15 7.82 9.57
CA GLN A 86 -10.15 7.55 10.62
C GLN A 86 -11.56 7.50 10.06
N TRP A 87 -12.42 6.78 10.78
CA TRP A 87 -13.84 6.76 10.49
C TRP A 87 -14.52 7.94 11.13
N VAL A 88 -15.28 8.69 10.35
CA VAL A 88 -16.05 9.84 10.82
C VAL A 88 -17.54 9.65 10.59
N ASP A 89 -18.36 10.04 11.57
CA ASP A 89 -19.82 10.00 11.51
C ASP A 89 -20.46 11.35 11.19
N TYR A 90 -19.65 12.33 10.75
CA TYR A 90 -20.06 13.69 10.45
C TYR A 90 -19.49 14.22 9.14
N HIS A 91 -20.15 15.24 8.60
CA HIS A 91 -19.66 16.07 7.49
C HIS A 91 -19.18 17.43 8.03
N THR A 92 -18.02 17.86 7.61
CA THR A 92 -17.48 19.18 7.97
C THR A 92 -17.88 20.20 6.91
N VAL A 93 -18.54 21.27 7.34
CA VAL A 93 -18.88 22.43 6.49
C VAL A 93 -18.06 23.62 6.96
N THR A 94 -17.24 24.16 6.08
CA THR A 94 -16.45 25.37 6.33
C THR A 94 -17.26 26.60 5.98
N LEU A 95 -17.48 27.51 6.93
CA LEU A 95 -18.18 28.75 6.76
C LEU A 95 -17.21 29.93 6.85
N GLN A 96 -17.23 30.83 5.88
CA GLN A 96 -16.46 32.07 5.87
C GLN A 96 -17.37 33.28 6.12
N GLY A 97 -16.92 34.19 6.99
CA GLY A 97 -17.57 35.48 7.22
C GLY A 97 -18.97 35.34 7.83
N ASN A 98 -19.82 36.33 7.57
CA ASN A 98 -21.20 36.47 8.08
C ASN A 98 -22.19 35.40 7.58
N ALA A 99 -21.76 34.30 6.96
CA ALA A 99 -22.63 33.21 6.54
C ALA A 99 -23.32 32.60 7.78
N LYS A 100 -24.64 32.79 7.84
CA LYS A 100 -25.42 32.24 8.97
C LYS A 100 -25.34 30.73 8.92
N VAL A 101 -24.74 30.15 9.95
CA VAL A 101 -24.65 28.69 10.15
C VAL A 101 -26.02 28.02 9.93
N LYS A 102 -27.15 28.71 10.24
CA LYS A 102 -28.52 28.26 9.95
C LYS A 102 -28.78 27.94 8.49
N ASP A 103 -28.23 28.73 7.56
CA ASP A 103 -28.51 28.56 6.15
C ASP A 103 -27.70 27.41 5.52
N ALA A 104 -26.47 27.20 5.96
CA ALA A 104 -25.65 26.08 5.51
C ALA A 104 -26.26 24.72 5.91
N VAL A 105 -26.79 24.59 7.12
CA VAL A 105 -27.42 23.35 7.57
C VAL A 105 -28.82 23.18 7.00
N ARG A 106 -29.55 24.25 6.75
CA ARG A 106 -30.83 24.16 6.04
C ARG A 106 -30.64 23.58 4.63
N VAL A 107 -29.58 23.96 3.95
CA VAL A 107 -29.20 23.40 2.64
C VAL A 107 -28.80 21.93 2.79
N PHE A 108 -27.98 21.60 3.78
CA PHE A 108 -27.49 20.25 4.00
C PHE A 108 -28.60 19.27 4.44
N ALA A 109 -29.41 19.63 5.43
CA ALA A 109 -30.38 18.74 6.03
C ALA A 109 -31.69 18.58 5.25
N GLY A 110 -32.09 19.57 4.46
CA GLY A 110 -33.29 19.51 3.60
C GLY A 110 -34.64 19.29 4.31
N THR A 111 -34.65 18.96 5.63
CA THR A 111 -35.82 18.52 6.41
C THR A 111 -36.09 19.39 7.65
N GLU A 112 -37.33 19.45 8.07
CA GLU A 112 -37.76 20.17 9.30
C GLU A 112 -37.14 19.63 10.58
N ARG A 113 -36.96 18.32 10.67
CA ARG A 113 -36.39 17.62 11.83
C ARG A 113 -34.89 17.86 12.01
N GLY A 114 -34.15 17.98 10.93
CA GLY A 114 -32.73 18.38 10.96
C GLY A 114 -32.56 19.81 11.48
N ARG A 115 -33.57 20.67 11.35
CA ARG A 115 -33.59 22.04 11.87
C ARG A 115 -33.69 22.11 13.40
N ASP A 116 -34.43 21.20 14.04
CA ASP A 116 -34.65 21.25 15.50
C ASP A 116 -33.43 20.79 16.30
N GLU A 117 -32.78 19.71 15.87
CA GLU A 117 -31.52 19.23 16.48
C GLU A 117 -30.40 20.24 16.27
N TYR A 118 -30.34 20.83 15.09
CA TYR A 118 -29.40 21.86 14.75
C TYR A 118 -29.60 23.16 15.54
N THR A 119 -30.83 23.60 15.76
CA THR A 119 -31.13 24.79 16.60
C THR A 119 -30.55 24.61 18.00
N ARG A 120 -30.50 23.33 18.49
CA ARG A 120 -29.90 22.96 19.77
C ARG A 120 -28.38 23.04 19.77
N GLN A 121 -27.74 22.63 18.69
CA GLN A 121 -26.25 22.71 18.53
C GLN A 121 -25.78 24.14 18.22
N VAL A 122 -26.51 24.90 17.42
CA VAL A 122 -26.22 26.32 17.12
C VAL A 122 -26.39 27.18 18.36
N LYS A 123 -27.27 26.83 19.29
CA LYS A 123 -27.35 27.54 20.59
C LYS A 123 -26.06 27.43 21.38
N LYS A 124 -25.36 26.30 21.28
CA LYS A 124 -24.01 26.10 21.83
C LYS A 124 -22.94 26.92 21.12
N PHE A 125 -23.10 27.18 19.82
CA PHE A 125 -22.16 27.96 19.00
C PHE A 125 -22.38 29.48 19.10
N ASN A 126 -23.59 29.95 19.29
CA ASN A 126 -23.89 31.40 19.51
C ASN A 126 -23.33 31.94 20.82
N ASP A 127 -22.90 31.08 21.75
CA ASP A 127 -22.15 31.48 22.95
C ASP A 127 -20.67 31.80 22.67
N ILE A 128 -20.16 31.53 21.46
CA ILE A 128 -18.87 32.02 20.98
C ILE A 128 -19.12 33.45 20.47
N LYS A 129 -19.12 34.39 21.39
CA LYS A 129 -19.11 35.82 21.09
C LYS A 129 -17.86 36.16 20.31
N ASN A 130 -18.00 36.54 19.07
CA ASN A 130 -17.13 37.34 18.18
C ASN A 130 -17.27 36.94 16.71
N ALA A 131 -18.50 36.76 16.23
CA ALA A 131 -18.76 36.41 14.81
C ALA A 131 -18.80 37.64 13.86
N ASP A 132 -18.38 38.82 14.33
CA ASP A 132 -18.40 40.03 13.51
C ASP A 132 -17.09 40.29 12.75
N ASP A 133 -16.11 39.42 12.84
CA ASP A 133 -14.85 39.54 12.11
C ASP A 133 -14.92 38.72 10.79
N GLU A 134 -14.88 39.40 9.66
CA GLU A 134 -14.93 38.83 8.31
C GLU A 134 -13.76 37.84 8.00
N SER A 135 -12.73 37.80 8.86
CA SER A 135 -11.58 36.91 8.72
C SER A 135 -11.75 35.54 9.36
N HIS A 136 -12.82 35.31 10.14
CA HIS A 136 -13.02 34.03 10.85
C HIS A 136 -13.58 32.94 9.95
N VAL A 137 -12.85 31.81 9.88
CA VAL A 137 -13.29 30.56 9.29
C VAL A 137 -13.82 29.66 10.41
N VAL A 138 -15.08 29.23 10.32
CA VAL A 138 -15.70 28.32 11.28
C VAL A 138 -16.01 26.98 10.63
N GLU A 139 -15.50 25.89 11.22
CA GLU A 139 -15.84 24.54 10.82
C GLU A 139 -16.99 24.00 11.65
N VAL A 140 -18.04 23.55 10.98
CA VAL A 140 -19.21 22.94 11.61
C VAL A 140 -19.28 21.47 11.26
N LYS A 141 -19.26 20.60 12.26
CA LYS A 141 -19.42 19.13 12.10
C LYS A 141 -20.90 18.78 12.18
N ILE A 142 -21.43 18.21 11.10
CA ILE A 142 -22.83 17.82 10.97
C ILE A 142 -22.92 16.30 10.92
N PRO A 143 -23.50 15.62 11.95
CA PRO A 143 -23.60 14.17 11.97
C PRO A 143 -24.42 13.62 10.79
N TRP A 144 -23.95 12.56 10.15
CA TRP A 144 -24.64 11.88 9.04
C TRP A 144 -26.00 11.31 9.47
N ASN A 145 -26.09 10.82 10.69
CA ASN A 145 -27.30 10.20 11.24
C ASN A 145 -28.42 11.20 11.54
N LEU A 146 -28.22 12.51 11.39
CA LEU A 146 -29.33 13.48 11.42
C LEU A 146 -30.32 13.24 10.29
N ILE A 147 -29.88 12.67 9.18
CA ILE A 147 -30.69 12.50 7.97
C ILE A 147 -31.02 11.03 7.74
N VAL A 148 -30.02 10.17 7.81
CA VAL A 148 -30.20 8.73 7.57
C VAL A 148 -29.93 7.97 8.86
N LYS A 149 -31.00 7.67 9.60
CA LYS A 149 -30.97 6.97 10.91
C LYS A 149 -31.23 5.47 10.83
N ASP A 150 -31.71 5.02 9.68
CA ASP A 150 -32.09 3.62 9.47
C ASP A 150 -30.87 2.76 9.12
N THR A 151 -31.05 1.43 9.19
CA THR A 151 -30.10 0.46 8.65
C THR A 151 -29.84 0.74 7.19
N ILE A 152 -28.58 0.81 6.82
CA ILE A 152 -28.20 0.97 5.42
C ILE A 152 -28.25 -0.40 4.74
N THR A 153 -29.05 -0.52 3.71
CA THR A 153 -29.25 -1.78 2.97
C THR A 153 -28.53 -1.84 1.64
N ALA A 154 -28.21 -0.68 1.06
CA ALA A 154 -27.41 -0.56 -0.15
C ALA A 154 -26.66 0.76 -0.17
N LEU A 155 -25.45 0.78 -0.70
CA LEU A 155 -24.63 1.97 -0.93
C LEU A 155 -24.03 1.92 -2.33
N LEU A 156 -24.00 3.06 -2.99
CA LEU A 156 -23.33 3.23 -4.28
C LEU A 156 -22.78 4.65 -4.40
N TYR A 157 -21.50 4.78 -4.73
CA TYR A 157 -20.91 6.04 -5.09
C TYR A 157 -20.81 6.15 -6.63
N GLU A 158 -21.50 7.14 -7.19
CA GLU A 158 -21.48 7.44 -8.61
C GLU A 158 -20.31 8.38 -8.93
N SER A 159 -19.17 7.84 -9.31
CA SER A 159 -17.91 8.60 -9.52
C SER A 159 -18.03 9.71 -10.58
N ARG A 160 -18.88 9.53 -11.60
CA ARG A 160 -19.07 10.48 -12.70
C ARG A 160 -19.77 11.77 -12.27
N THR A 161 -20.73 11.68 -11.36
CA THR A 161 -21.53 12.83 -10.89
C THR A 161 -21.21 13.20 -9.44
N GLU A 162 -20.28 12.48 -8.81
CA GLU A 162 -19.85 12.65 -7.42
C GLU A 162 -21.03 12.61 -6.43
N LYS A 163 -21.92 11.64 -6.61
CA LYS A 163 -23.10 11.47 -5.76
C LYS A 163 -23.03 10.14 -5.01
N LEU A 164 -23.40 10.19 -3.74
CA LEU A 164 -23.62 9.00 -2.92
C LEU A 164 -25.10 8.65 -2.90
N TRP A 165 -25.43 7.43 -3.31
CA TRP A 165 -26.76 6.88 -3.20
C TRP A 165 -26.83 5.92 -2.01
N VAL A 166 -27.90 6.03 -1.24
CA VAL A 166 -28.06 5.33 0.03
C VAL A 166 -29.43 4.70 0.11
N GLY A 167 -29.46 3.38 0.09
CA GLY A 167 -30.67 2.58 0.27
C GLY A 167 -30.90 2.24 1.74
N THR A 168 -32.16 2.31 2.15
CA THR A 168 -32.64 1.93 3.47
C THR A 168 -33.80 0.95 3.37
N PRO A 169 -34.32 0.39 4.50
CA PRO A 169 -35.53 -0.44 4.46
C PRO A 169 -36.81 0.29 4.03
N LYS A 170 -36.76 1.63 3.92
CA LYS A 170 -37.95 2.43 3.64
C LYS A 170 -37.87 3.23 2.35
N THR A 171 -36.68 3.73 2.01
CA THR A 171 -36.54 4.63 0.86
C THR A 171 -35.09 4.75 0.39
N LEU A 172 -34.91 5.48 -0.72
CA LEU A 172 -33.65 5.85 -1.31
C LEU A 172 -33.32 7.31 -1.00
N TYR A 173 -32.07 7.56 -0.59
CA TYR A 173 -31.50 8.89 -0.42
C TYR A 173 -30.37 9.13 -1.41
N ARG A 174 -30.12 10.40 -1.73
CA ARG A 174 -28.97 10.85 -2.51
C ARG A 174 -28.28 12.01 -1.83
N PHE A 175 -26.98 11.95 -1.72
CA PHE A 175 -26.11 13.05 -1.28
C PHE A 175 -25.26 13.53 -2.47
N ASP A 176 -25.23 14.83 -2.72
CA ASP A 176 -24.49 15.45 -3.85
C ASP A 176 -23.24 16.22 -3.39
N GLY A 177 -22.71 15.91 -2.21
CA GLY A 177 -21.58 16.62 -1.61
C GLY A 177 -22.00 17.85 -0.79
N LYS A 178 -23.22 18.35 -0.97
CA LYS A 178 -23.73 19.56 -0.30
C LYS A 178 -25.06 19.32 0.40
N ALA A 179 -25.98 18.59 -0.23
CA ALA A 179 -27.35 18.41 0.26
C ALA A 179 -27.83 16.97 0.07
N TRP A 180 -28.76 16.58 0.93
CA TRP A 180 -29.48 15.32 0.85
C TRP A 180 -30.83 15.49 0.18
N LYS A 181 -31.19 14.49 -0.66
CA LYS A 181 -32.55 14.35 -1.22
C LYS A 181 -33.09 12.98 -0.87
N SER A 182 -34.34 12.92 -0.34
CA SER A 182 -35.13 11.68 -0.21
C SER A 182 -35.97 11.48 -1.44
N TYR A 183 -36.24 10.22 -1.78
CA TYR A 183 -37.06 9.82 -2.92
C TYR A 183 -38.24 8.94 -2.48
N GLU A 184 -38.74 9.12 -1.26
CA GLU A 184 -39.85 8.34 -0.69
C GLU A 184 -41.12 8.53 -1.49
N ASP A 185 -41.42 9.78 -1.94
CA ASP A 185 -42.62 10.10 -2.71
C ASP A 185 -42.56 9.51 -4.12
N GLU A 186 -41.37 9.37 -4.71
CA GLU A 186 -41.21 8.93 -6.10
C GLU A 186 -41.13 7.40 -6.25
N ILE A 187 -40.51 6.69 -5.29
CA ILE A 187 -40.33 5.22 -5.32
C ILE A 187 -41.38 4.50 -4.49
N GLY A 188 -41.99 5.20 -3.52
CA GLY A 188 -42.78 4.58 -2.46
C GLY A 188 -41.92 3.99 -1.33
N SER A 189 -42.60 3.45 -0.31
CA SER A 189 -41.93 2.86 0.84
C SER A 189 -41.51 1.42 0.53
N HIS A 190 -40.34 1.23 -0.12
CA HIS A 190 -39.75 -0.06 -0.45
C HIS A 190 -38.36 -0.21 0.17
N ARG A 191 -38.06 -1.45 0.58
CA ARG A 191 -36.71 -1.79 1.00
C ARG A 191 -35.78 -1.79 -0.23
N ILE A 192 -34.81 -0.90 -0.23
CA ILE A 192 -33.76 -0.89 -1.24
C ILE A 192 -32.78 -2.02 -0.95
N THR A 193 -32.56 -2.92 -1.89
CA THR A 193 -31.71 -4.11 -1.68
C THR A 193 -30.42 -4.03 -2.44
N ALA A 194 -30.41 -3.41 -3.64
CA ALA A 194 -29.24 -3.28 -4.50
C ALA A 194 -29.27 -1.99 -5.31
N LEU A 195 -28.10 -1.46 -5.60
CA LEU A 195 -27.89 -0.28 -6.42
C LEU A 195 -26.79 -0.59 -7.44
N GLU A 196 -27.02 -0.24 -8.71
CA GLU A 196 -26.03 -0.49 -9.75
C GLU A 196 -26.04 0.65 -10.80
N ASN A 197 -24.85 1.05 -11.23
CA ASN A 197 -24.67 2.20 -12.10
C ASN A 197 -24.58 1.80 -13.57
N GLN A 198 -25.29 2.52 -14.43
CA GLN A 198 -25.19 2.39 -15.89
C GLN A 198 -24.95 3.78 -16.50
N GLY A 199 -23.72 4.23 -16.53
CA GLY A 199 -23.37 5.55 -17.04
C GLY A 199 -24.06 6.69 -16.26
N ALA A 200 -25.07 7.34 -16.85
CA ALA A 200 -25.87 8.39 -16.19
C ALA A 200 -27.20 7.89 -15.63
N SER A 201 -27.42 6.57 -15.61
CA SER A 201 -28.63 5.93 -15.10
C SER A 201 -28.28 5.06 -13.89
N LEU A 202 -29.22 4.96 -12.96
CA LEU A 202 -29.11 4.12 -11.78
C LEU A 202 -30.17 3.03 -11.80
N TRP A 203 -29.74 1.78 -11.68
CA TRP A 203 -30.62 0.65 -11.43
C TRP A 203 -30.81 0.44 -9.94
N ILE A 204 -32.05 0.19 -9.53
CA ILE A 204 -32.44 0.10 -8.13
C ILE A 204 -33.23 -1.18 -7.93
N GLY A 205 -32.66 -2.14 -7.23
CA GLY A 205 -33.33 -3.35 -6.77
C GLY A 205 -34.06 -3.07 -5.46
N THR A 206 -35.28 -3.58 -5.36
CA THR A 206 -36.10 -3.48 -4.17
C THR A 206 -36.69 -4.84 -3.80
N ASP A 207 -37.34 -4.90 -2.65
CA ASP A 207 -38.16 -6.07 -2.26
C ASP A 207 -39.46 -6.19 -3.05
N ASN A 208 -39.78 -5.19 -3.89
CA ASN A 208 -41.02 -5.14 -4.70
C ASN A 208 -40.78 -4.60 -6.11
N GLY A 209 -39.71 -4.99 -6.74
CA GLY A 209 -39.44 -4.71 -8.15
C GLY A 209 -38.09 -4.08 -8.42
N LEU A 210 -37.85 -3.90 -9.72
CA LEU A 210 -36.65 -3.26 -10.27
C LEU A 210 -37.05 -1.90 -10.83
N PHE A 211 -36.29 -0.87 -10.47
CA PHE A 211 -36.49 0.48 -10.99
C PHE A 211 -35.26 0.98 -11.73
N LEU A 212 -35.49 1.82 -12.74
CA LEU A 212 -34.47 2.57 -13.46
C LEU A 212 -34.69 4.07 -13.21
N TYR A 213 -33.70 4.72 -12.62
CA TYR A 213 -33.66 6.19 -12.50
C TYR A 213 -32.82 6.76 -13.64
N ARG A 214 -33.45 7.63 -14.44
CA ARG A 214 -32.80 8.31 -15.55
C ARG A 214 -33.41 9.70 -15.76
N ASN A 215 -32.58 10.71 -15.98
CA ASN A 215 -33.01 12.10 -16.22
C ASN A 215 -34.01 12.64 -15.18
N GLY A 216 -33.84 12.26 -13.91
CA GLY A 216 -34.72 12.72 -12.84
C GLY A 216 -36.01 11.93 -12.65
N GLN A 217 -36.26 10.89 -13.46
CA GLN A 217 -37.48 10.09 -13.42
C GLN A 217 -37.20 8.63 -13.07
N PHE A 218 -38.15 8.01 -12.37
CA PHE A 218 -38.14 6.57 -12.05
C PHE A 218 -39.07 5.82 -12.98
N GLU A 219 -38.59 4.73 -13.53
CA GLU A 219 -39.35 3.82 -14.36
C GLU A 219 -39.27 2.40 -13.75
N GLN A 220 -40.40 1.80 -13.41
CA GLN A 220 -40.44 0.41 -13.01
C GLN A 220 -40.16 -0.53 -14.16
N LYS A 221 -39.19 -1.41 -13.98
CA LYS A 221 -38.76 -2.44 -14.96
C LYS A 221 -39.03 -3.86 -14.43
N GLY A 222 -38.85 -4.85 -15.28
CA GLY A 222 -38.84 -6.24 -14.86
C GLY A 222 -40.21 -6.78 -14.40
N LYS A 223 -41.33 -6.18 -14.78
CA LYS A 223 -42.71 -6.70 -14.48
C LYS A 223 -42.95 -8.12 -15.01
N VAL A 224 -42.12 -8.57 -15.94
CA VAL A 224 -42.15 -9.91 -16.51
C VAL A 224 -41.44 -10.96 -15.64
N LEU A 225 -40.69 -10.54 -14.63
CA LEU A 225 -39.99 -11.46 -13.74
C LEU A 225 -40.96 -12.24 -12.85
N PRO A 226 -40.69 -13.55 -12.60
CA PRO A 226 -41.57 -14.39 -11.77
C PRO A 226 -41.65 -13.96 -10.30
N SER A 227 -40.61 -13.32 -9.81
CA SER A 227 -40.54 -12.72 -8.46
C SER A 227 -40.13 -11.25 -8.55
N GLN A 228 -40.64 -10.42 -7.68
CA GLN A 228 -40.31 -9.01 -7.63
C GLN A 228 -39.25 -8.68 -6.60
N LYS A 229 -38.79 -9.65 -5.81
CA LYS A 229 -37.70 -9.42 -4.83
C LYS A 229 -36.35 -9.55 -5.49
N ILE A 230 -35.64 -8.44 -5.56
CA ILE A 230 -34.31 -8.34 -6.15
C ILE A 230 -33.27 -8.39 -5.04
N ASN A 231 -32.27 -9.29 -5.12
CA ASN A 231 -31.22 -9.40 -4.13
C ASN A 231 -29.94 -8.66 -4.54
N ALA A 232 -29.56 -8.73 -5.82
CA ALA A 232 -28.33 -8.10 -6.32
C ALA A 232 -28.48 -7.68 -7.79
N LEU A 233 -27.64 -6.74 -8.21
CA LEU A 233 -27.56 -6.22 -9.56
C LEU A 233 -26.09 -6.12 -9.98
N VAL A 234 -25.79 -6.39 -11.25
CA VAL A 234 -24.50 -6.07 -11.85
C VAL A 234 -24.66 -5.69 -13.32
N TRP A 235 -24.05 -4.59 -13.72
CA TRP A 235 -24.00 -4.12 -15.10
C TRP A 235 -22.70 -4.52 -15.77
N SER A 236 -22.79 -5.25 -16.87
CA SER A 236 -21.64 -5.54 -17.75
C SER A 236 -21.46 -4.43 -18.77
N GLU A 237 -20.44 -3.59 -18.57
CA GLU A 237 -20.18 -2.45 -19.44
C GLU A 237 -19.76 -2.89 -20.85
N SER A 238 -19.00 -3.99 -20.96
CA SER A 238 -18.53 -4.53 -22.23
C SER A 238 -19.67 -5.14 -23.08
N ARG A 239 -20.63 -5.79 -22.42
CA ARG A 239 -21.79 -6.43 -23.09
C ARG A 239 -23.00 -5.52 -23.23
N LYS A 240 -23.04 -4.44 -22.41
CA LYS A 240 -24.23 -3.57 -22.26
C LYS A 240 -25.46 -4.37 -21.81
N GLU A 241 -25.28 -5.24 -20.83
CA GLU A 241 -26.30 -6.14 -20.28
C GLU A 241 -26.36 -5.97 -18.76
N LEU A 242 -27.55 -6.05 -18.18
CA LEU A 242 -27.78 -6.09 -16.75
C LEU A 242 -28.10 -7.52 -16.31
N PHE A 243 -27.40 -8.00 -15.30
CA PHE A 243 -27.73 -9.23 -14.61
C PHE A 243 -28.40 -8.90 -13.26
N VAL A 244 -29.44 -9.63 -12.95
CA VAL A 244 -30.34 -9.38 -11.83
C VAL A 244 -30.51 -10.66 -11.03
N ALA A 245 -30.12 -10.68 -9.79
CA ALA A 245 -30.41 -11.78 -8.86
C ALA A 245 -31.86 -11.64 -8.36
N VAL A 246 -32.70 -12.55 -8.76
CA VAL A 246 -34.14 -12.56 -8.48
C VAL A 246 -34.42 -13.65 -7.44
N ASP A 247 -34.85 -13.28 -6.26
CA ASP A 247 -35.07 -14.22 -5.15
C ASP A 247 -36.18 -15.23 -5.47
N GLY A 248 -35.86 -16.50 -5.37
CA GLY A 248 -36.80 -17.59 -5.68
C GLY A 248 -37.02 -17.84 -7.17
N ALA A 249 -36.25 -17.18 -8.06
CA ALA A 249 -36.39 -17.34 -9.50
C ALA A 249 -35.05 -17.52 -10.25
N GLY A 250 -33.93 -17.29 -9.59
CA GLY A 250 -32.60 -17.42 -10.17
C GLY A 250 -32.03 -16.11 -10.70
N ILE A 251 -31.41 -16.13 -11.90
CA ILE A 251 -30.70 -14.97 -12.46
C ILE A 251 -31.38 -14.53 -13.75
N ALA A 252 -31.81 -13.27 -13.77
CA ALA A 252 -32.35 -12.69 -15.01
C ALA A 252 -31.29 -11.85 -15.72
N ARG A 253 -31.25 -11.90 -17.03
CA ARG A 253 -30.43 -11.07 -17.91
C ARG A 253 -31.32 -10.15 -18.73
N LEU A 254 -31.05 -8.86 -18.62
CA LEU A 254 -31.70 -7.83 -19.45
C LEU A 254 -30.71 -7.33 -20.50
N VAL A 255 -31.11 -7.42 -21.76
CA VAL A 255 -30.51 -6.69 -22.88
C VAL A 255 -31.38 -5.47 -23.16
N PRO A 256 -30.97 -4.26 -22.77
CA PRO A 256 -31.77 -3.06 -22.96
C PRO A 256 -32.02 -2.78 -24.46
N LYS A 257 -33.14 -2.18 -24.77
CA LYS A 257 -33.48 -1.74 -26.15
C LYS A 257 -32.41 -0.78 -26.69
N LYS A 258 -32.03 -0.98 -27.96
CA LYS A 258 -31.05 -0.12 -28.65
C LYS A 258 -31.69 1.11 -29.27
N SER A 259 -32.96 1.05 -29.62
CA SER A 259 -33.72 2.15 -30.23
C SER A 259 -35.13 2.28 -29.61
N VAL A 260 -35.83 3.38 -29.92
CA VAL A 260 -37.18 3.64 -29.41
C VAL A 260 -38.19 2.55 -29.87
N ASN A 261 -37.95 1.94 -31.01
CA ASN A 261 -38.84 0.92 -31.60
C ASN A 261 -38.50 -0.50 -31.07
N ASP A 262 -37.38 -0.70 -30.38
CA ASP A 262 -37.02 -1.99 -29.82
C ASP A 262 -37.68 -2.20 -28.45
N LYS A 263 -37.76 -3.47 -28.04
CA LYS A 263 -38.19 -3.85 -26.69
C LYS A 263 -36.99 -4.36 -25.89
N ASP A 264 -37.03 -4.14 -24.57
CA ASP A 264 -36.13 -4.79 -23.64
C ASP A 264 -36.28 -6.31 -23.75
N ARG A 265 -35.15 -7.03 -23.86
CA ARG A 265 -35.17 -8.51 -23.95
C ARG A 265 -34.69 -9.09 -22.63
N TRP A 266 -35.55 -9.95 -22.08
CA TRP A 266 -35.29 -10.66 -20.85
C TRP A 266 -34.99 -12.12 -21.10
N SER A 267 -34.02 -12.70 -20.41
CA SER A 267 -33.76 -14.13 -20.29
C SER A 267 -33.67 -14.45 -18.79
N LEU A 268 -34.20 -15.57 -18.39
CA LEU A 268 -34.17 -16.06 -17.02
C LEU A 268 -33.41 -17.37 -17.01
N PHE A 269 -32.47 -17.51 -16.10
CA PHE A 269 -31.65 -18.70 -15.88
C PHE A 269 -32.01 -19.33 -14.53
N ASN A 270 -32.18 -20.64 -14.53
CA ASN A 270 -32.53 -21.44 -13.38
C ASN A 270 -31.54 -22.61 -13.22
N GLU A 271 -31.80 -23.54 -12.33
CA GLU A 271 -30.95 -24.71 -12.07
C GLU A 271 -30.72 -25.59 -13.31
N GLU A 272 -31.72 -25.67 -14.24
CA GLU A 272 -31.60 -26.42 -15.52
C GLU A 272 -30.59 -25.76 -16.46
N ASP A 273 -30.36 -24.44 -16.33
CA ASP A 273 -29.38 -23.69 -17.09
C ASP A 273 -27.96 -23.75 -16.48
N GLY A 274 -27.81 -24.40 -15.32
CA GLY A 274 -26.52 -24.62 -14.66
C GLY A 274 -26.22 -23.67 -13.49
N ILE A 275 -27.17 -22.83 -13.04
CA ILE A 275 -26.99 -22.11 -11.79
C ILE A 275 -27.17 -23.04 -10.56
N MET A 276 -26.60 -22.66 -9.41
CA MET A 276 -26.56 -23.52 -8.24
C MET A 276 -27.91 -23.66 -7.52
N ASP A 277 -28.60 -22.53 -7.33
CA ASP A 277 -29.94 -22.47 -6.75
C ASP A 277 -30.69 -21.21 -7.20
N LEU A 278 -31.99 -21.12 -6.84
CA LEU A 278 -32.86 -20.00 -7.21
C LEU A 278 -32.73 -18.75 -6.30
N HIS A 279 -31.79 -18.76 -5.35
CA HIS A 279 -31.61 -17.69 -4.35
C HIS A 279 -30.23 -17.04 -4.42
N PRO A 280 -29.80 -16.48 -5.56
CA PRO A 280 -28.53 -15.80 -5.64
C PRO A 280 -28.50 -14.58 -4.70
N THR A 281 -27.39 -14.40 -3.97
CA THR A 281 -27.24 -13.38 -2.94
C THR A 281 -26.42 -12.18 -3.39
N ALA A 282 -25.42 -12.39 -4.26
CA ALA A 282 -24.58 -11.33 -4.81
C ALA A 282 -24.15 -11.68 -6.24
N LEU A 283 -23.78 -10.66 -7.00
CA LEU A 283 -23.32 -10.78 -8.40
C LEU A 283 -22.06 -9.94 -8.58
N ALA A 284 -21.13 -10.43 -9.41
CA ALA A 284 -19.97 -9.69 -9.87
C ALA A 284 -19.73 -9.96 -11.36
N VAL A 285 -19.11 -8.99 -12.06
CA VAL A 285 -18.68 -9.14 -13.45
C VAL A 285 -17.21 -8.80 -13.55
N ASP A 286 -16.45 -9.60 -14.28
CA ASP A 286 -15.03 -9.37 -14.49
C ASP A 286 -14.73 -8.62 -15.79
N SER A 287 -13.45 -8.29 -16.00
CA SER A 287 -12.98 -7.58 -17.19
C SER A 287 -13.18 -8.34 -18.50
N SER A 288 -13.31 -9.66 -18.43
CA SER A 288 -13.61 -10.56 -19.57
C SER A 288 -15.11 -10.71 -19.83
N ALA A 289 -15.93 -9.99 -19.05
CA ALA A 289 -17.40 -10.04 -19.08
C ALA A 289 -18.02 -11.36 -18.60
N HIS A 290 -17.27 -12.20 -17.93
CA HIS A 290 -17.82 -13.33 -17.21
C HIS A 290 -18.61 -12.84 -15.99
N VAL A 291 -19.67 -13.54 -15.62
CA VAL A 291 -20.53 -13.20 -14.49
C VAL A 291 -20.43 -14.27 -13.42
N TRP A 292 -20.19 -13.83 -12.21
CA TRP A 292 -20.14 -14.67 -11.03
C TRP A 292 -21.34 -14.38 -10.14
N ALA A 293 -21.99 -15.43 -9.70
CA ALA A 293 -23.12 -15.35 -8.78
C ALA A 293 -22.83 -16.12 -7.51
N ALA A 294 -23.04 -15.47 -6.38
CA ALA A 294 -22.93 -16.07 -5.06
C ALA A 294 -24.25 -16.69 -4.64
N HIS A 295 -24.20 -17.87 -4.05
CA HIS A 295 -25.30 -18.62 -3.47
C HIS A 295 -24.94 -19.10 -2.07
N LYS A 296 -25.90 -19.51 -1.27
CA LYS A 296 -25.60 -20.01 0.08
C LYS A 296 -24.72 -21.26 0.08
N GLY A 297 -24.76 -22.06 -1.01
CA GLY A 297 -24.02 -23.32 -1.10
C GLY A 297 -22.78 -23.27 -1.98
N GLY A 298 -22.45 -22.13 -2.61
CA GLY A 298 -21.32 -22.01 -3.53
C GLY A 298 -21.48 -20.91 -4.55
N LEU A 299 -20.93 -21.10 -5.75
CA LEU A 299 -20.90 -20.11 -6.80
C LEU A 299 -21.47 -20.64 -8.10
N SER A 300 -22.03 -19.76 -8.92
CA SER A 300 -22.32 -20.02 -10.32
C SER A 300 -21.52 -19.08 -11.19
N HIS A 301 -20.92 -19.58 -12.25
CA HIS A 301 -20.07 -18.86 -13.18
C HIS A 301 -20.65 -18.90 -14.58
N PHE A 302 -20.86 -17.73 -15.19
CA PHE A 302 -21.29 -17.60 -16.57
C PHE A 302 -20.09 -17.30 -17.46
N ASN A 303 -19.67 -18.26 -18.26
CA ASN A 303 -18.53 -18.19 -19.17
C ASN A 303 -18.87 -17.59 -20.54
N LEU A 304 -19.85 -16.71 -20.65
CA LEU A 304 -20.41 -16.08 -21.85
C LEU A 304 -21.34 -16.99 -22.69
N ARG A 305 -21.31 -18.28 -22.45
CA ARG A 305 -22.12 -19.28 -23.20
C ARG A 305 -23.12 -20.01 -22.32
N LYS A 306 -22.66 -20.51 -21.16
CA LYS A 306 -23.44 -21.29 -20.21
C LYS A 306 -23.10 -20.93 -18.79
N TRP A 307 -23.99 -21.25 -17.87
CA TRP A 307 -23.72 -21.24 -16.45
C TRP A 307 -23.07 -22.54 -16.02
N GLU A 308 -22.13 -22.49 -15.10
CA GLU A 308 -21.44 -23.63 -14.50
C GLU A 308 -21.40 -23.47 -13.00
N GLN A 309 -21.60 -24.57 -12.27
CA GLN A 309 -21.52 -24.57 -10.83
C GLN A 309 -20.07 -24.71 -10.39
N VAL A 310 -19.64 -23.85 -9.50
CA VAL A 310 -18.35 -23.95 -8.83
C VAL A 310 -18.60 -24.38 -7.39
N GLN A 311 -18.23 -25.62 -7.10
CA GLN A 311 -18.37 -26.15 -5.73
C GLN A 311 -17.37 -25.50 -4.82
N PHE A 312 -17.87 -25.04 -3.68
CA PHE A 312 -17.12 -24.32 -2.69
C PHE A 312 -17.35 -24.97 -1.33
N ASP A 313 -16.30 -25.32 -0.59
CA ASP A 313 -16.35 -26.18 0.61
C ASP A 313 -17.33 -25.66 1.68
N GLY A 314 -18.62 -25.99 1.53
CA GLY A 314 -19.65 -25.94 2.57
C GLY A 314 -19.88 -24.61 3.28
N ASN A 315 -19.48 -23.50 2.65
CA ASN A 315 -19.50 -22.18 3.28
C ASN A 315 -20.64 -21.35 2.72
N VAL A 316 -21.31 -20.63 3.59
CA VAL A 316 -22.27 -19.60 3.17
C VAL A 316 -21.49 -18.47 2.51
N VAL A 317 -21.72 -18.24 1.23
CA VAL A 317 -21.16 -17.11 0.50
C VAL A 317 -22.03 -15.88 0.73
N ASN A 318 -21.49 -14.87 1.37
CA ASN A 318 -22.18 -13.65 1.75
C ASN A 318 -22.09 -12.57 0.66
N ASP A 319 -20.91 -12.49 -0.02
CA ASP A 319 -20.65 -11.48 -1.04
C ASP A 319 -19.54 -11.92 -1.98
N ILE A 320 -19.52 -11.33 -3.19
CA ILE A 320 -18.50 -11.57 -4.21
C ILE A 320 -18.15 -10.26 -4.92
N SER A 321 -16.89 -10.04 -5.20
CA SER A 321 -16.42 -8.90 -5.97
C SER A 321 -15.17 -9.25 -6.78
N VAL A 322 -14.86 -8.44 -7.79
CA VAL A 322 -13.69 -8.61 -8.66
C VAL A 322 -12.82 -7.36 -8.56
N ASP A 323 -11.54 -7.53 -8.32
CA ASP A 323 -10.60 -6.42 -8.26
C ASP A 323 -10.06 -6.03 -9.65
N GLN A 324 -9.24 -4.98 -9.71
CA GLN A 324 -8.67 -4.48 -10.96
C GLN A 324 -7.65 -5.43 -11.60
N LYS A 325 -7.06 -6.34 -10.80
CA LYS A 325 -6.13 -7.37 -11.26
C LYS A 325 -6.86 -8.61 -11.80
N GLY A 326 -8.18 -8.68 -11.62
CA GLY A 326 -9.04 -9.78 -12.04
C GLY A 326 -9.18 -10.89 -11.00
N HIS A 327 -8.72 -10.69 -9.76
CA HIS A 327 -8.98 -11.65 -8.71
C HIS A 327 -10.46 -11.62 -8.31
N ILE A 328 -11.00 -12.81 -8.13
CA ILE A 328 -12.33 -13.02 -7.55
C ILE A 328 -12.18 -13.09 -6.02
N TRP A 329 -12.82 -12.20 -5.33
CA TRP A 329 -12.84 -12.14 -3.86
C TRP A 329 -14.21 -12.57 -3.34
N ILE A 330 -14.23 -13.46 -2.36
CA ILE A 330 -15.43 -14.05 -1.80
C ILE A 330 -15.44 -13.88 -0.30
N ALA A 331 -16.47 -13.22 0.21
CA ALA A 331 -16.72 -13.10 1.65
C ALA A 331 -17.62 -14.25 2.12
N THR A 332 -17.21 -14.95 3.17
CA THR A 332 -17.93 -16.10 3.73
C THR A 332 -18.03 -16.06 5.25
N ASP A 333 -18.80 -16.99 5.84
CA ASP A 333 -18.85 -17.21 7.28
C ASP A 333 -17.59 -17.90 7.84
N LYS A 334 -16.69 -18.36 6.98
CA LYS A 334 -15.43 -19.04 7.35
C LYS A 334 -14.16 -18.32 6.91
N GLY A 335 -14.27 -17.08 6.48
CA GLY A 335 -13.16 -16.24 6.02
C GLY A 335 -13.37 -15.67 4.63
N VAL A 336 -12.28 -15.28 4.03
CA VAL A 336 -12.22 -14.72 2.68
C VAL A 336 -11.48 -15.68 1.77
N TRP A 337 -11.95 -15.80 0.55
CA TRP A 337 -11.28 -16.58 -0.49
C TRP A 337 -10.93 -15.67 -1.65
N ARG A 338 -9.73 -15.87 -2.22
CA ARG A 338 -9.25 -15.17 -3.40
C ARG A 338 -8.86 -16.17 -4.47
N HIS A 339 -9.23 -15.90 -5.70
CA HIS A 339 -8.90 -16.73 -6.85
C HIS A 339 -8.59 -15.85 -8.07
N LEU A 340 -7.56 -16.21 -8.83
CA LEU A 340 -7.25 -15.63 -10.12
C LEU A 340 -7.53 -16.66 -11.22
N PRO A 341 -8.66 -16.53 -11.95
CA PRO A 341 -8.97 -17.45 -13.02
C PRO A 341 -7.92 -17.42 -14.13
N ASP A 342 -7.61 -18.59 -14.71
CA ASP A 342 -6.61 -18.72 -15.78
C ASP A 342 -6.87 -17.77 -16.96
N TYR A 343 -8.15 -17.58 -17.34
CA TYR A 343 -8.53 -16.67 -18.41
C TYR A 343 -8.28 -15.19 -18.09
N ALA A 344 -8.14 -14.82 -16.82
CA ALA A 344 -7.81 -13.46 -16.41
C ALA A 344 -6.31 -13.15 -16.60
N THR A 345 -5.46 -14.17 -16.71
CA THR A 345 -4.03 -14.01 -16.98
C THR A 345 -3.76 -13.65 -18.45
N ALA A 346 -2.62 -13.03 -18.73
CA ALA A 346 -2.23 -12.72 -20.12
C ALA A 346 -2.06 -13.98 -20.97
N SER A 347 -1.51 -15.04 -20.38
CA SER A 347 -1.35 -16.36 -21.03
C SER A 347 -2.68 -17.04 -21.28
N GLY A 348 -3.60 -16.97 -20.32
CA GLY A 348 -4.94 -17.54 -20.42
C GLY A 348 -5.78 -16.83 -21.47
N ARG A 349 -5.76 -15.49 -21.51
CA ARG A 349 -6.45 -14.69 -22.55
C ARG A 349 -5.95 -15.01 -23.96
N LYS A 350 -4.64 -15.19 -24.13
CA LYS A 350 -4.06 -15.59 -25.41
C LYS A 350 -4.52 -17.00 -25.81
N ALA A 351 -4.51 -17.94 -24.87
CA ALA A 351 -5.00 -19.30 -25.09
C ALA A 351 -6.49 -19.37 -25.42
N GLU A 352 -7.29 -18.48 -24.82
CA GLU A 352 -8.74 -18.38 -25.11
C GLU A 352 -9.02 -17.81 -26.51
N LEU A 353 -8.24 -16.80 -26.92
CA LEU A 353 -8.29 -16.24 -28.28
C LEU A 353 -7.85 -17.28 -29.35
N GLU A 354 -6.84 -18.08 -29.06
CA GLU A 354 -6.35 -19.14 -29.94
C GLU A 354 -7.29 -20.34 -29.96
N ARG A 355 -8.02 -20.64 -28.88
CA ARG A 355 -9.05 -21.69 -28.80
C ARG A 355 -10.40 -21.30 -29.42
N GLY A 356 -10.58 -20.05 -29.82
CA GLY A 356 -11.83 -19.53 -30.41
C GLY A 356 -12.32 -20.25 -31.64
N VAL A 357 -11.68 -21.36 -32.05
CA VAL A 357 -12.02 -22.24 -33.17
C VAL A 357 -12.26 -23.69 -32.74
N ALA A 358 -11.96 -24.10 -31.52
CA ALA A 358 -12.14 -25.46 -31.04
C ALA A 358 -12.96 -25.48 -29.75
N GLU A 359 -14.06 -26.18 -29.76
CA GLU A 359 -14.88 -26.52 -28.61
C GLU A 359 -14.04 -27.07 -27.48
N GLN A 360 -13.72 -26.26 -26.44
CA GLN A 360 -13.40 -26.80 -25.13
C GLN A 360 -13.73 -25.82 -24.02
N GLU A 361 -14.42 -26.34 -23.07
CA GLU A 361 -14.92 -25.91 -21.80
C GLU A 361 -13.93 -25.01 -21.03
N GLY A 362 -14.26 -23.72 -20.91
CA GLY A 362 -13.67 -22.84 -19.89
C GLY A 362 -14.29 -23.15 -18.54
N SER A 363 -14.09 -24.35 -18.03
CA SER A 363 -14.41 -24.66 -16.64
C SER A 363 -13.30 -24.11 -15.75
N VAL A 364 -13.68 -23.50 -14.63
CA VAL A 364 -12.78 -23.34 -13.50
C VAL A 364 -12.30 -24.76 -13.16
N LYS A 365 -11.04 -25.07 -13.48
CA LYS A 365 -10.52 -26.42 -13.27
C LYS A 365 -10.56 -26.71 -11.76
N LYS A 366 -10.80 -27.98 -11.42
CA LYS A 366 -10.84 -28.49 -10.05
C LYS A 366 -9.51 -28.30 -9.29
N ASP A 367 -8.44 -27.89 -10.00
CA ASP A 367 -7.08 -27.68 -9.51
C ASP A 367 -6.70 -26.19 -9.44
N ASP A 368 -7.62 -25.25 -9.67
CA ASP A 368 -7.38 -23.81 -9.49
C ASP A 368 -7.21 -23.54 -7.99
N GLU A 369 -6.05 -23.02 -7.64
CA GLU A 369 -5.67 -22.78 -6.25
C GLU A 369 -6.41 -21.59 -5.67
N TRP A 370 -7.39 -21.85 -4.81
CA TRP A 370 -8.08 -20.85 -4.03
C TRP A 370 -7.30 -20.50 -2.78
N LEU A 371 -6.87 -19.27 -2.65
CA LEU A 371 -6.24 -18.77 -1.43
C LEU A 371 -7.31 -18.49 -0.37
N HIS A 372 -7.14 -19.08 0.81
CA HIS A 372 -8.07 -18.94 1.92
C HIS A 372 -7.47 -18.13 3.07
N PHE A 373 -8.06 -16.97 3.35
CA PHE A 373 -7.71 -16.11 4.47
C PHE A 373 -8.72 -16.30 5.60
N HIS A 374 -8.21 -16.53 6.81
CA HIS A 374 -9.00 -16.77 8.00
C HIS A 374 -8.30 -16.21 9.26
N SER A 375 -8.89 -16.35 10.44
CA SER A 375 -8.32 -15.81 11.68
C SER A 375 -6.95 -16.37 12.09
N GLY A 376 -6.49 -17.41 11.43
CA GLY A 376 -5.14 -17.97 11.64
C GLY A 376 -4.05 -17.39 10.75
N ASN A 377 -4.42 -16.70 9.64
CA ASN A 377 -3.46 -16.21 8.65
C ASN A 377 -3.74 -14.78 8.13
N GLY A 378 -4.37 -13.93 8.94
CA GLY A 378 -4.46 -12.51 8.59
C GLY A 378 -5.74 -11.82 9.06
N LEU A 379 -6.90 -12.43 8.90
CA LEU A 379 -8.16 -11.88 9.36
C LEU A 379 -8.26 -11.86 10.90
N SER A 380 -8.95 -10.87 11.45
CA SER A 380 -9.25 -10.83 12.88
C SER A 380 -10.42 -11.75 13.28
N THR A 381 -11.26 -12.14 12.33
CA THR A 381 -12.42 -13.02 12.50
C THR A 381 -12.75 -13.75 11.21
N ASN A 382 -13.38 -14.93 11.32
CA ASN A 382 -13.76 -15.70 10.15
C ASN A 382 -15.08 -15.23 9.51
N LYS A 383 -15.90 -14.45 10.21
CA LYS A 383 -17.19 -14.04 9.69
C LYS A 383 -17.09 -12.73 8.92
N VAL A 384 -17.19 -12.83 7.59
CA VAL A 384 -17.09 -11.70 6.68
C VAL A 384 -18.39 -11.55 5.89
N TRP A 385 -18.93 -10.33 5.82
CA TRP A 385 -20.26 -10.09 5.21
C TRP A 385 -20.15 -9.45 3.83
N LYS A 386 -19.16 -8.53 3.64
CA LYS A 386 -19.03 -7.76 2.41
C LYS A 386 -17.56 -7.64 2.00
N VAL A 387 -17.34 -7.55 0.70
CA VAL A 387 -16.03 -7.28 0.11
C VAL A 387 -16.14 -6.14 -0.91
N LEU A 388 -15.20 -5.18 -0.85
CA LEU A 388 -15.12 -4.04 -1.75
C LEU A 388 -13.68 -3.78 -2.17
N PRO A 389 -13.27 -4.13 -3.40
CA PRO A 389 -11.99 -3.70 -3.96
C PRO A 389 -11.97 -2.19 -4.23
N GLN A 390 -10.86 -1.54 -3.86
CA GLN A 390 -10.62 -0.12 -4.08
C GLN A 390 -9.15 0.14 -4.44
N GLY A 391 -8.85 0.27 -5.73
CA GLY A 391 -7.46 0.35 -6.20
C GLY A 391 -6.72 -0.96 -5.93
N ASN A 392 -5.58 -0.89 -5.25
CA ASN A 392 -4.81 -2.06 -4.81
C ASN A 392 -5.29 -2.62 -3.45
N ASP A 393 -6.16 -1.90 -2.77
CA ASP A 393 -6.68 -2.29 -1.47
C ASP A 393 -8.01 -3.05 -1.61
N VAL A 394 -8.27 -4.01 -0.71
CA VAL A 394 -9.57 -4.69 -0.64
C VAL A 394 -10.12 -4.57 0.77
N TRP A 395 -11.30 -4.00 0.88
CA TRP A 395 -11.99 -3.77 2.13
C TRP A 395 -13.01 -4.86 2.45
N PHE A 396 -13.08 -5.23 3.71
CA PHE A 396 -13.99 -6.27 4.19
C PHE A 396 -14.78 -5.78 5.39
N SER A 397 -16.08 -6.01 5.37
CA SER A 397 -16.88 -5.84 6.57
C SER A 397 -16.98 -7.16 7.33
N THR A 398 -16.55 -7.16 8.58
CA THR A 398 -16.39 -8.35 9.41
C THR A 398 -17.11 -8.23 10.74
N ALA A 399 -17.21 -9.33 11.49
CA ALA A 399 -17.79 -9.31 12.83
C ALA A 399 -16.99 -8.44 13.81
N ASN A 400 -15.72 -8.17 13.56
CA ASN A 400 -14.86 -7.31 14.37
C ASN A 400 -14.70 -5.88 13.81
N GLY A 401 -15.47 -5.51 12.79
CA GLY A 401 -15.43 -4.19 12.17
C GLY A 401 -14.99 -4.22 10.73
N MET A 402 -14.27 -3.18 10.30
CA MET A 402 -13.70 -3.10 8.96
C MET A 402 -12.27 -3.58 8.95
N GLU A 403 -11.95 -4.41 7.98
CA GLU A 403 -10.59 -4.88 7.71
C GLU A 403 -10.18 -4.51 6.30
N ILE A 404 -8.90 -4.32 6.08
CA ILE A 404 -8.33 -4.00 4.79
C ILE A 404 -7.20 -4.99 4.49
N TYR A 405 -7.24 -5.56 3.30
CA TYR A 405 -6.13 -6.28 2.71
C TYR A 405 -5.42 -5.33 1.75
N LYS A 406 -4.13 -5.19 1.93
CA LYS A 406 -3.25 -4.42 1.07
C LYS A 406 -2.34 -5.38 0.31
N ASP A 407 -2.47 -5.39 -1.00
CA ASP A 407 -1.54 -6.10 -1.87
C ASP A 407 -0.16 -5.47 -1.77
N ALA A 408 0.87 -6.29 -1.80
CA ALA A 408 2.25 -5.82 -1.88
C ALA A 408 2.56 -5.24 -3.26
N ASP A 409 3.38 -4.19 -3.27
CA ASP A 409 3.84 -3.56 -4.50
C ASP A 409 5.11 -4.26 -5.01
N TYR A 410 5.16 -4.52 -6.32
CA TYR A 410 6.45 -4.69 -6.99
C TYR A 410 7.14 -3.33 -7.03
N GLN A 411 8.38 -3.27 -6.61
CA GLN A 411 9.12 -2.01 -6.60
C GLN A 411 10.39 -2.12 -7.43
N LEU A 412 10.68 -1.09 -8.20
CA LEU A 412 11.94 -0.89 -8.89
C LEU A 412 12.56 0.42 -8.38
N SER A 413 13.74 0.35 -7.78
CA SER A 413 14.46 1.51 -7.27
C SER A 413 15.79 1.66 -8.00
N ALA A 414 16.13 2.89 -8.30
CA ALA A 414 17.45 3.23 -8.81
C ALA A 414 17.90 4.56 -8.23
N PHE A 415 19.23 4.71 -8.05
CA PHE A 415 19.79 6.03 -7.78
C PHE A 415 21.15 6.20 -8.47
N TYR A 416 21.51 7.46 -8.65
CA TYR A 416 22.81 7.93 -9.12
C TYR A 416 23.35 8.99 -8.17
N GLU A 417 24.65 8.93 -7.91
CA GLU A 417 25.37 9.90 -7.08
C GLU A 417 26.75 10.15 -7.64
N LYS A 418 27.12 11.44 -7.81
CA LYS A 418 28.50 11.81 -8.07
C LYS A 418 29.23 11.92 -6.74
N LEU A 419 30.25 11.11 -6.54
CA LEU A 419 31.03 11.08 -5.33
C LEU A 419 32.04 12.23 -5.31
N LEU A 420 32.33 12.76 -4.10
CA LEU A 420 33.39 13.74 -3.82
C LEU A 420 33.48 14.88 -4.85
N PRO A 421 32.39 15.63 -5.08
CA PRO A 421 32.29 16.62 -6.14
C PRO A 421 33.37 17.72 -6.03
N VAL A 422 33.85 18.00 -4.84
CA VAL A 422 34.90 18.98 -4.54
C VAL A 422 36.23 18.61 -5.21
N LEU A 423 36.53 17.32 -5.35
CA LEU A 423 37.77 16.85 -5.95
C LEU A 423 37.76 16.93 -7.49
N ASN A 424 36.61 17.19 -8.08
CA ASN A 424 36.39 17.29 -9.53
C ASN A 424 37.01 16.13 -10.35
N ILE A 425 37.06 14.91 -9.77
CA ILE A 425 37.53 13.71 -10.43
C ILE A 425 36.44 13.26 -11.40
N PRO A 426 36.71 13.09 -12.70
CA PRO A 426 35.77 12.52 -13.62
C PRO A 426 35.56 11.04 -13.28
N ASP A 427 34.39 10.50 -13.62
CA ASP A 427 34.03 9.08 -13.51
C ASP A 427 34.03 8.49 -12.08
N LEU A 428 33.98 9.36 -11.07
CA LEU A 428 33.82 8.99 -9.67
C LEU A 428 32.34 9.05 -9.29
N TYR A 429 31.66 7.90 -9.31
CA TYR A 429 30.22 7.85 -9.09
C TYR A 429 29.75 6.53 -8.47
N HIS A 430 28.54 6.55 -7.92
CA HIS A 430 27.85 5.43 -7.31
C HIS A 430 26.48 5.23 -7.93
N LEU A 431 26.18 4.00 -8.29
CA LEU A 431 24.92 3.55 -8.88
C LEU A 431 24.31 2.42 -8.06
N PHE A 432 23.01 2.44 -7.93
CA PHE A 432 22.27 1.33 -7.37
C PHE A 432 21.02 1.06 -8.21
N GLY A 433 20.71 -0.21 -8.39
CA GLY A 433 19.47 -0.69 -8.93
C GLY A 433 18.94 -1.82 -8.08
N GLY A 434 17.66 -1.79 -7.74
CA GLY A 434 17.04 -2.83 -6.93
C GLY A 434 15.59 -3.07 -7.31
N MET A 435 15.16 -4.32 -7.22
CA MET A 435 13.80 -4.75 -7.50
C MET A 435 13.28 -5.65 -6.38
N THR A 436 12.04 -5.46 -5.97
CA THR A 436 11.35 -6.35 -5.02
C THR A 436 10.21 -7.08 -5.71
N VAL A 437 10.07 -8.35 -5.37
CA VAL A 437 9.05 -9.26 -5.92
C VAL A 437 8.33 -9.93 -4.75
N PRO A 438 7.09 -9.51 -4.45
CA PRO A 438 6.27 -10.22 -3.47
C PRO A 438 6.00 -11.65 -3.93
N VAL A 439 6.15 -12.60 -3.01
CA VAL A 439 5.83 -14.02 -3.22
C VAL A 439 4.72 -14.37 -2.24
N ALA A 440 3.49 -14.43 -2.73
CA ALA A 440 2.29 -14.60 -1.93
C ALA A 440 2.47 -15.59 -0.77
N GLU A 441 2.02 -15.23 0.45
CA GLU A 441 2.09 -16.01 1.70
C GLU A 441 3.51 -16.34 2.23
N TRP A 442 4.53 -16.31 1.38
CA TRP A 442 5.89 -16.69 1.78
C TRP A 442 6.73 -15.50 2.25
N GLY A 443 6.46 -14.31 1.70
CA GLY A 443 7.22 -13.09 1.96
C GLY A 443 7.66 -12.40 0.68
N THR A 444 8.78 -11.70 0.68
CA THR A 444 9.24 -10.91 -0.47
C THR A 444 10.69 -11.24 -0.81
N LEU A 445 10.94 -11.44 -2.08
CA LEU A 445 12.28 -11.53 -2.66
C LEU A 445 12.75 -10.15 -3.10
N GLY A 446 14.03 -9.87 -2.97
CA GLY A 446 14.68 -8.68 -3.46
C GLY A 446 15.93 -9.01 -4.27
N PHE A 447 16.17 -8.25 -5.33
CA PHE A 447 17.35 -8.37 -6.19
C PHE A 447 17.97 -7.00 -6.33
N PHE A 448 19.29 -6.89 -6.15
CA PHE A 448 19.94 -5.60 -6.29
C PHE A 448 21.33 -5.70 -6.90
N VAL A 449 21.77 -4.61 -7.51
CA VAL A 449 23.13 -4.35 -7.95
C VAL A 449 23.55 -3.00 -7.43
N ASN A 450 24.73 -2.95 -6.83
CA ASN A 450 25.39 -1.76 -6.34
C ASN A 450 26.74 -1.64 -7.04
N PHE A 451 26.99 -0.52 -7.72
CA PHE A 451 28.21 -0.28 -8.50
C PHE A 451 28.85 1.03 -8.08
N VAL A 452 30.15 0.97 -7.79
CA VAL A 452 30.98 2.14 -7.47
C VAL A 452 32.10 2.22 -8.46
N SER A 453 32.24 3.36 -9.14
CA SER A 453 33.44 3.72 -9.88
C SER A 453 34.29 4.65 -9.02
N PHE A 454 35.52 4.29 -8.80
CA PHE A 454 36.49 5.14 -8.07
C PHE A 454 37.24 6.08 -9.02
N GLY A 455 36.86 6.12 -10.30
CA GLY A 455 37.46 6.95 -11.32
C GLY A 455 38.81 6.42 -11.86
N SER A 456 39.45 7.22 -12.66
CA SER A 456 40.77 6.93 -13.25
C SER A 456 41.86 7.61 -12.43
N THR A 457 42.85 6.85 -12.00
CA THR A 457 44.06 7.38 -11.35
C THR A 457 45.24 7.20 -12.25
N VAL A 458 46.01 8.25 -12.45
CA VAL A 458 47.25 8.20 -13.23
C VAL A 458 48.44 8.05 -12.28
N VAL A 459 49.18 6.99 -12.42
CA VAL A 459 50.38 6.79 -11.62
C VAL A 459 51.54 7.54 -12.30
N SER A 460 52.08 8.58 -11.64
CA SER A 460 53.30 9.24 -12.00
C SER A 460 54.44 8.61 -11.21
N GLY A 461 55.11 7.63 -11.81
CA GLY A 461 56.43 7.17 -11.35
C GLY A 461 57.54 7.94 -12.03
N ASP A 462 58.81 7.55 -11.78
CA ASP A 462 60.02 8.06 -12.52
C ASP A 462 60.02 7.64 -14.01
N VAL A 463 58.86 7.77 -14.67
CA VAL A 463 58.63 7.36 -16.07
C VAL A 463 58.44 8.61 -16.90
N ASP A 464 58.91 8.60 -18.14
CA ASP A 464 58.70 9.68 -19.09
C ASP A 464 57.18 9.95 -19.28
N ALA A 465 56.81 11.22 -19.51
CA ALA A 465 55.41 11.66 -19.58
C ALA A 465 54.57 10.93 -20.66
N ASP A 466 55.21 10.20 -21.56
CA ASP A 466 54.58 9.40 -22.63
C ASP A 466 54.20 7.97 -22.15
N ASP A 467 54.64 7.54 -20.97
CA ASP A 467 54.40 6.20 -20.40
C ASP A 467 53.45 6.23 -19.15
N LEU A 468 52.65 7.28 -19.02
CA LEU A 468 51.67 7.38 -17.93
C LEU A 468 50.57 6.31 -18.07
N VAL A 469 50.49 5.40 -17.11
CA VAL A 469 49.45 4.37 -17.06
C VAL A 469 48.28 4.84 -16.24
N ALA A 470 47.09 4.84 -16.83
CA ALA A 470 45.84 5.14 -16.14
C ALA A 470 45.17 3.85 -15.64
N TYR A 471 44.84 3.82 -14.36
CA TYR A 471 44.09 2.74 -13.71
C TYR A 471 42.65 3.14 -13.54
N ASN A 472 41.74 2.26 -13.87
CA ASN A 472 40.33 2.40 -13.57
C ASN A 472 40.00 1.45 -12.40
N SER A 473 39.46 1.98 -11.33
CA SER A 473 39.06 1.17 -10.17
C SER A 473 37.54 1.14 -10.04
N SER A 474 36.98 -0.04 -9.76
CA SER A 474 35.55 -0.19 -9.60
C SER A 474 35.19 -1.37 -8.67
N GLU A 475 34.02 -1.28 -8.08
CA GLU A 475 33.43 -2.34 -7.27
C GLU A 475 31.99 -2.58 -7.70
N ILE A 476 31.62 -3.84 -7.87
CA ILE A 476 30.25 -4.26 -8.12
C ILE A 476 29.80 -5.28 -7.06
N VAL A 477 28.64 -5.05 -6.48
CA VAL A 477 27.99 -5.97 -5.54
C VAL A 477 26.63 -6.33 -6.08
N GLY A 478 26.38 -7.61 -6.33
CA GLY A 478 25.05 -8.14 -6.64
C GLY A 478 24.50 -8.94 -5.48
N GLY A 479 23.21 -8.84 -5.20
CA GLY A 479 22.62 -9.56 -4.09
C GLY A 479 21.19 -10.02 -4.30
N VAL A 480 20.84 -11.08 -3.55
CA VAL A 480 19.48 -11.58 -3.42
C VAL A 480 19.10 -11.54 -1.95
N SER A 481 17.95 -10.98 -1.67
CA SER A 481 17.41 -10.83 -0.31
C SER A 481 16.05 -11.51 -0.21
N TYR A 482 15.73 -12.00 0.98
CA TYR A 482 14.42 -12.54 1.29
C TYR A 482 13.98 -12.05 2.66
N GLY A 483 12.71 -11.65 2.77
CA GLY A 483 12.10 -11.24 4.03
C GLY A 483 10.76 -11.92 4.26
N THR A 484 10.51 -12.35 5.49
CA THR A 484 9.25 -12.98 5.89
C THR A 484 8.78 -12.51 7.26
N ARG A 485 7.45 -12.49 7.44
CA ARG A 485 6.80 -11.99 8.65
C ARG A 485 6.47 -13.15 9.60
N PHE A 486 6.66 -12.89 10.89
CA PHE A 486 6.25 -13.74 11.99
C PHE A 486 5.16 -13.09 12.84
N PRO A 487 4.45 -13.86 13.69
CA PRO A 487 3.43 -13.31 14.59
C PRO A 487 3.95 -12.14 15.45
N ASN A 488 3.03 -11.28 15.89
CA ASN A 488 3.32 -10.10 16.71
C ASN A 488 4.23 -9.07 16.02
N ASN A 489 4.12 -8.89 14.69
CA ASN A 489 4.86 -7.89 13.93
C ASN A 489 6.38 -8.03 14.00
N TRP A 490 6.88 -9.26 14.05
CA TRP A 490 8.29 -9.57 13.84
C TRP A 490 8.54 -9.87 12.37
N GLY A 491 9.61 -9.30 11.83
CA GLY A 491 10.16 -9.63 10.51
C GLY A 491 11.56 -10.18 10.65
N LEU A 492 11.88 -11.18 9.84
CA LEU A 492 13.21 -11.72 9.65
C LEU A 492 13.60 -11.56 8.19
N GLY A 493 14.84 -11.15 7.94
CA GLY A 493 15.38 -11.00 6.61
C GLY A 493 16.79 -11.57 6.50
N LEU A 494 17.07 -12.10 5.32
CA LEU A 494 18.37 -12.64 4.94
C LEU A 494 18.78 -12.08 3.59
N SER A 495 20.07 -11.78 3.40
CA SER A 495 20.64 -11.44 2.10
C SER A 495 21.88 -12.26 1.82
N ILE A 496 22.08 -12.61 0.57
CA ILE A 496 23.32 -13.19 0.03
C ILE A 496 23.86 -12.19 -0.97
N LYS A 497 25.11 -11.80 -0.81
CA LYS A 497 25.81 -10.83 -1.65
C LYS A 497 27.04 -11.49 -2.28
N LEU A 498 27.25 -11.20 -3.55
CA LEU A 498 28.48 -11.50 -4.28
C LEU A 498 29.09 -10.17 -4.69
N PHE A 499 30.38 -10.02 -4.53
CA PHE A 499 31.06 -8.81 -4.97
C PHE A 499 32.31 -9.11 -5.76
N TYR A 500 32.62 -8.23 -6.68
CA TYR A 500 33.85 -8.19 -7.43
C TYR A 500 34.44 -6.79 -7.30
N SER A 501 35.69 -6.71 -6.86
CA SER A 501 36.43 -5.46 -6.73
C SER A 501 37.65 -5.53 -7.62
N ASP A 502 37.83 -4.49 -8.43
CA ASP A 502 38.97 -4.30 -9.33
C ASP A 502 39.58 -2.93 -9.03
N LEU A 503 40.74 -2.94 -8.39
CA LEU A 503 41.45 -1.75 -7.98
C LEU A 503 42.57 -1.32 -8.95
N SER A 504 42.84 -2.11 -9.99
CA SER A 504 44.00 -1.93 -10.85
C SER A 504 43.77 -2.21 -12.32
N SER A 505 42.54 -2.13 -12.82
CA SER A 505 42.26 -2.39 -14.23
C SER A 505 42.98 -1.38 -15.15
N GLY A 506 43.86 -1.89 -15.99
CA GLY A 506 44.71 -1.09 -16.88
C GLY A 506 46.15 -0.96 -16.44
N ALA A 507 46.59 -1.70 -15.41
CA ALA A 507 47.98 -1.83 -15.03
C ALA A 507 48.81 -2.29 -16.23
N GLY A 508 49.93 -1.64 -16.46
CA GLY A 508 50.84 -1.95 -17.59
C GLY A 508 51.42 -3.37 -17.54
N ALA A 509 51.94 -3.84 -18.63
CA ALA A 509 52.51 -5.18 -18.74
C ALA A 509 53.61 -5.41 -17.69
N GLY A 510 53.34 -6.18 -16.66
CA GLY A 510 54.28 -6.57 -15.62
C GLY A 510 53.87 -6.24 -14.19
N GLU A 511 52.72 -5.58 -13.96
CA GLU A 511 52.15 -5.38 -12.64
C GLU A 511 51.04 -6.42 -12.35
N GLU A 512 50.98 -6.87 -11.13
CA GLU A 512 49.93 -7.83 -10.72
C GLU A 512 48.58 -7.11 -10.63
N GLU A 513 47.51 -7.69 -11.22
CA GLU A 513 46.15 -7.16 -11.14
C GLU A 513 45.60 -7.28 -9.70
N ALA A 514 45.18 -6.17 -9.10
CA ALA A 514 44.58 -6.13 -7.78
C ALA A 514 43.07 -6.35 -7.87
N THR A 515 42.69 -7.59 -8.14
CA THR A 515 41.27 -7.98 -8.25
C THR A 515 40.88 -8.99 -7.18
N THR A 516 39.66 -8.91 -6.68
CA THR A 516 39.13 -9.90 -5.77
C THR A 516 37.65 -10.20 -6.01
N PHE A 517 37.25 -11.42 -5.70
CA PHE A 517 35.87 -11.87 -5.68
C PHE A 517 35.56 -12.43 -4.30
N GLY A 518 34.43 -12.00 -3.75
CA GLY A 518 33.99 -12.46 -2.44
C GLY A 518 32.48 -12.59 -2.31
N TYR A 519 32.08 -13.10 -1.15
CA TYR A 519 30.68 -13.22 -0.80
C TYR A 519 30.45 -12.80 0.65
N ALA A 520 29.23 -12.34 0.92
CA ALA A 520 28.81 -11.98 2.27
C ALA A 520 27.32 -12.27 2.48
N PHE A 521 26.94 -12.39 3.75
CA PHE A 521 25.56 -12.56 4.17
C PHE A 521 25.14 -11.43 5.09
N ASP A 522 23.85 -11.06 5.03
CA ASP A 522 23.23 -10.18 6.02
C ASP A 522 22.08 -10.90 6.70
N ILE A 523 21.91 -10.64 7.98
CA ILE A 523 20.78 -11.10 8.79
C ILE A 523 20.17 -9.87 9.44
N GLY A 524 18.86 -9.69 9.24
CA GLY A 524 18.12 -8.58 9.80
C GLY A 524 16.89 -9.02 10.56
N VAL A 525 16.59 -8.28 11.62
CA VAL A 525 15.35 -8.39 12.39
C VAL A 525 14.70 -7.04 12.44
N LEU A 526 13.38 -6.99 12.25
CA LEU A 526 12.57 -5.78 12.39
C LEU A 526 11.37 -6.11 13.26
N LYS A 527 11.17 -5.34 14.33
CA LYS A 527 9.99 -5.41 15.17
C LYS A 527 9.19 -4.12 14.98
N LYS A 528 8.02 -4.21 14.34
CA LYS A 528 7.08 -3.08 14.27
C LYS A 528 6.21 -3.03 15.52
N ASP A 529 5.80 -1.81 15.90
CA ASP A 529 4.95 -1.55 17.08
C ASP A 529 5.55 -2.09 18.38
N LEU A 530 6.82 -1.77 18.65
CA LEU A 530 7.51 -2.15 19.88
C LEU A 530 6.99 -1.32 21.06
N PHE A 531 6.32 -1.94 22.04
CA PHE A 531 5.72 -1.34 23.23
C PHE A 531 4.58 -0.33 22.97
N ILE A 532 4.71 0.53 21.97
CA ILE A 532 3.71 1.51 21.52
C ILE A 532 3.53 1.43 20.01
N ASN A 533 2.33 1.77 19.53
CA ASN A 533 2.06 1.83 18.09
C ASN A 533 3.03 2.76 17.37
N LYS A 534 3.46 2.33 16.17
CA LYS A 534 4.32 3.11 15.27
C LYS A 534 5.77 3.29 15.73
N LEU A 535 6.17 2.72 16.87
CA LEU A 535 7.56 2.62 17.28
C LEU A 535 8.16 1.33 16.73
N ASN A 536 9.15 1.43 15.88
CA ASN A 536 9.81 0.28 15.27
C ASN A 536 11.25 0.16 15.79
N PHE A 537 11.72 -1.07 15.91
CA PHE A 537 13.09 -1.40 16.30
C PHE A 537 13.70 -2.35 15.29
N ALA A 538 14.96 -2.14 14.94
CA ALA A 538 15.73 -2.98 14.05
C ALA A 538 17.08 -3.38 14.62
N LEU A 539 17.49 -4.59 14.29
CA LEU A 539 18.81 -5.11 14.51
C LEU A 539 19.29 -5.80 13.23
N VAL A 540 20.46 -5.43 12.73
CA VAL A 540 21.04 -6.01 11.53
C VAL A 540 22.50 -6.37 11.80
N LEU A 541 22.90 -7.55 11.35
CA LEU A 541 24.28 -7.96 11.22
C LEU A 541 24.56 -8.11 9.72
N ALA A 542 25.35 -7.20 9.18
CA ALA A 542 25.65 -7.11 7.75
C ALA A 542 27.09 -7.48 7.45
N ASN A 543 27.33 -7.98 6.23
CA ASN A 543 28.64 -8.34 5.71
C ASN A 543 29.30 -9.48 6.48
N ILE A 544 28.56 -10.52 6.85
CA ILE A 544 29.11 -11.74 7.41
C ILE A 544 29.78 -12.51 6.27
N GLY A 545 31.10 -12.54 6.24
CA GLY A 545 31.85 -13.23 5.16
C GLY A 545 33.28 -13.51 5.55
N PRO A 546 34.01 -14.30 4.74
CA PRO A 546 35.45 -14.54 4.93
C PRO A 546 36.25 -13.31 4.50
N SER A 547 37.46 -13.20 4.99
CA SER A 547 38.46 -12.24 4.45
C SER A 547 38.72 -12.50 2.97
N VAL A 548 39.17 -11.51 2.26
CA VAL A 548 39.51 -11.55 0.83
C VAL A 548 40.98 -11.24 0.61
N TYR A 549 41.47 -11.54 -0.59
CA TYR A 549 42.85 -11.29 -1.00
C TYR A 549 42.82 -10.49 -2.32
N TYR A 550 43.65 -9.50 -2.46
CA TYR A 550 43.81 -8.76 -3.72
C TYR A 550 45.03 -9.24 -4.51
N VAL A 551 46.22 -8.82 -4.13
CA VAL A 551 47.46 -9.16 -4.82
C VAL A 551 48.17 -10.32 -4.13
N ASP A 552 48.43 -10.22 -2.83
CA ASP A 552 49.18 -11.20 -2.07
C ASP A 552 48.23 -12.11 -1.27
N LYS A 553 48.23 -13.39 -1.56
CA LYS A 553 47.40 -14.40 -0.90
C LYS A 553 47.77 -14.63 0.58
N THR A 554 48.89 -14.07 1.04
CA THR A 554 49.30 -14.11 2.44
C THR A 554 48.79 -12.93 3.26
N ILE A 555 48.22 -11.91 2.61
CA ILE A 555 47.65 -10.73 3.26
C ILE A 555 46.13 -10.79 3.11
N GLU A 556 45.44 -11.02 4.20
CA GLU A 556 43.98 -11.09 4.26
C GLU A 556 43.37 -9.72 4.59
N ASP A 557 42.44 -9.27 3.74
CA ASP A 557 41.63 -8.08 4.00
C ASP A 557 40.25 -8.50 4.54
N PRO A 558 39.91 -8.19 5.77
CA PRO A 558 38.62 -8.58 6.35
C PRO A 558 37.48 -7.75 5.74
N ILE A 559 36.38 -8.42 5.40
CA ILE A 559 35.16 -7.73 5.02
C ILE A 559 34.61 -7.00 6.26
N PRO A 560 34.23 -5.71 6.19
CA PRO A 560 33.77 -4.92 7.34
C PRO A 560 32.41 -5.40 7.87
N LEU A 561 32.44 -6.37 8.81
CA LEU A 561 31.26 -6.80 9.52
C LEU A 561 30.62 -5.60 10.24
N THR A 562 29.33 -5.39 10.03
CA THR A 562 28.64 -4.19 10.53
C THR A 562 27.43 -4.55 11.37
N TRP A 563 27.39 -4.05 12.61
CA TRP A 563 26.20 -3.99 13.43
C TRP A 563 25.40 -2.73 13.14
N ARG A 564 24.09 -2.88 12.92
CA ARG A 564 23.16 -1.74 12.80
C ARG A 564 22.04 -1.90 13.81
N LEU A 565 21.84 -0.89 14.63
CA LEU A 565 20.70 -0.76 15.53
C LEU A 565 19.87 0.41 15.06
N GLY A 566 18.57 0.21 14.86
CA GLY A 566 17.69 1.26 14.37
C GLY A 566 16.43 1.42 15.20
N LEU A 567 15.98 2.66 15.33
CA LEU A 567 14.67 3.03 15.88
C LEU A 567 13.98 3.97 14.91
N SER A 568 12.68 3.82 14.72
CA SER A 568 11.86 4.80 14.02
C SER A 568 10.52 4.98 14.73
N TYR A 569 10.03 6.22 14.75
CA TYR A 569 8.74 6.55 15.36
C TYR A 569 7.97 7.55 14.52
N GLU A 570 6.74 7.21 14.17
CA GLU A 570 5.83 8.14 13.50
C GLU A 570 5.11 9.00 14.53
N ILE A 571 5.64 10.22 14.72
CA ILE A 571 5.18 11.19 15.75
C ILE A 571 3.79 11.71 15.42
N LEU A 572 3.53 11.98 14.14
CA LEU A 572 2.27 12.54 13.64
C LEU A 572 1.81 11.75 12.42
N SER A 573 0.53 11.37 12.45
CA SER A 573 -0.14 10.73 11.33
C SER A 573 -1.55 11.30 11.24
N LEU A 574 -1.71 12.22 10.32
CA LEU A 574 -2.99 12.85 9.96
C LEU A 574 -3.24 12.61 8.47
N ALA A 575 -4.47 12.83 8.02
CA ALA A 575 -4.87 12.58 6.63
C ALA A 575 -3.92 13.19 5.58
N ASP A 576 -3.37 14.37 5.86
CA ASP A 576 -2.52 15.12 4.94
C ASP A 576 -1.07 15.27 5.42
N TYR A 577 -0.76 14.89 6.65
CA TYR A 577 0.54 15.16 7.27
C TYR A 577 1.08 13.93 7.99
N ARG A 578 2.29 13.54 7.67
CA ARG A 578 3.00 12.48 8.37
C ARG A 578 4.37 12.99 8.78
N LEU A 579 4.75 12.79 10.04
CA LEU A 579 6.04 13.17 10.59
C LEU A 579 6.69 11.96 11.25
N THR A 580 7.82 11.55 10.73
CA THR A 580 8.58 10.40 11.21
C THR A 580 9.97 10.84 11.66
N ILE A 581 10.40 10.41 12.83
CA ILE A 581 11.78 10.50 13.31
C ILE A 581 12.42 9.11 13.28
N ALA A 582 13.68 9.04 12.90
CA ALA A 582 14.44 7.81 12.94
C ALA A 582 15.87 8.05 13.43
N ALA A 583 16.46 7.02 14.02
CA ALA A 583 17.85 7.04 14.47
C ALA A 583 18.46 5.65 14.30
N ASP A 584 19.66 5.61 13.71
CA ASP A 584 20.45 4.41 13.56
C ASP A 584 21.82 4.57 14.24
N TYR A 585 22.32 3.50 14.79
CA TYR A 585 23.69 3.35 15.25
C TYR A 585 24.35 2.24 14.45
N ASN A 586 25.40 2.60 13.71
CA ASN A 586 26.14 1.70 12.85
C ASN A 586 27.55 1.52 13.39
N ARG A 587 27.99 0.29 13.54
CA ARG A 587 29.34 -0.04 14.00
C ARG A 587 29.97 -1.10 13.14
N GLU A 588 31.06 -0.74 12.50
CA GLU A 588 31.95 -1.68 11.83
C GLU A 588 32.83 -2.38 12.86
N VAL A 589 33.01 -3.69 12.65
CA VAL A 589 33.72 -4.55 13.57
C VAL A 589 34.79 -5.30 12.80
N VAL A 590 36.02 -4.85 12.95
CA VAL A 590 37.21 -5.53 12.45
C VAL A 590 38.18 -5.61 13.61
N PHE A 591 38.59 -6.81 13.97
CA PHE A 591 39.60 -7.02 15.00
C PHE A 591 40.67 -7.97 14.47
N ASP A 592 41.91 -7.63 14.79
CA ASP A 592 43.07 -8.45 14.58
C ASP A 592 43.36 -9.31 15.84
N ASP A 593 43.91 -10.47 15.65
CA ASP A 593 44.40 -11.31 16.71
C ASP A 593 45.74 -10.73 17.29
N ASP A 594 46.31 -11.42 18.27
CA ASP A 594 47.61 -10.97 18.88
C ASP A 594 48.80 -11.04 17.88
N LYS A 595 48.62 -11.62 16.71
CA LYS A 595 49.61 -11.73 15.63
C LYS A 595 49.41 -10.71 14.51
N GLY A 596 48.29 -9.99 14.53
CA GLY A 596 47.91 -9.06 13.48
C GLY A 596 47.07 -9.72 12.33
N ASP A 597 46.66 -10.96 12.52
CA ASP A 597 45.77 -11.63 11.57
C ASP A 597 44.30 -11.30 11.88
N PRO A 598 43.40 -11.18 10.89
CA PRO A 598 41.97 -10.92 11.09
C PRO A 598 41.30 -12.01 11.94
N GLU A 599 40.62 -11.61 13.02
CA GLU A 599 39.87 -12.56 13.83
C GLU A 599 38.60 -13.04 13.15
N PRO A 600 38.19 -14.30 13.31
CA PRO A 600 36.91 -14.79 12.83
C PRO A 600 35.73 -13.90 13.29
N PHE A 601 34.76 -13.65 12.40
CA PHE A 601 33.65 -12.70 12.60
C PHE A 601 32.88 -12.92 13.92
N TYR A 602 32.69 -14.16 14.35
CA TYR A 602 31.97 -14.49 15.58
C TYR A 602 32.74 -14.08 16.84
N ILE A 603 34.09 -14.10 16.81
CA ILE A 603 34.95 -13.63 17.89
C ILE A 603 34.98 -12.09 17.87
N SER A 604 35.18 -11.47 16.72
CA SER A 604 35.20 -10.03 16.55
C SER A 604 33.87 -9.40 16.96
N SER A 605 32.72 -9.98 16.57
CA SER A 605 31.41 -9.54 16.98
C SER A 605 31.23 -9.53 18.49
N TRP A 606 31.64 -10.60 19.18
CA TRP A 606 31.55 -10.69 20.62
C TRP A 606 32.51 -9.73 21.33
N LYS A 607 33.76 -9.64 20.85
CA LYS A 607 34.75 -8.70 21.39
C LYS A 607 34.30 -7.25 21.24
N SER A 608 33.68 -6.87 20.11
CA SER A 608 33.20 -5.50 19.88
C SER A 608 32.17 -5.03 20.89
N LEU A 609 31.32 -5.93 21.37
CA LEU A 609 30.28 -5.62 22.34
C LEU A 609 30.86 -5.46 23.77
N PHE A 610 31.95 -6.19 24.10
CA PHE A 610 32.43 -6.32 25.47
C PHE A 610 33.88 -5.88 25.69
N ARG A 611 34.70 -5.69 24.64
CA ARG A 611 36.07 -5.16 24.74
C ARG A 611 36.15 -3.78 24.12
N PRO A 612 36.15 -2.73 24.91
CA PRO A 612 36.49 -1.39 24.41
C PRO A 612 38.00 -1.32 24.12
N GLU A 613 38.36 -0.95 22.91
CA GLU A 613 39.74 -0.64 22.61
C GLU A 613 40.21 0.60 23.41
N ARG A 614 41.41 0.46 23.96
CA ARG A 614 42.31 1.46 24.54
C ARG A 614 41.75 2.58 25.44
N GLY A 615 42.07 2.48 26.72
CA GLY A 615 42.14 3.60 27.68
C GLY A 615 40.83 3.97 28.38
N GLY A 616 40.88 4.06 29.70
CA GLY A 616 39.78 4.45 30.58
C GLY A 616 39.25 3.30 31.47
N HIS A 617 38.56 3.64 32.55
CA HIS A 617 37.93 2.67 33.46
C HIS A 617 36.39 2.85 33.44
N GLY A 618 35.67 1.76 33.52
CA GLY A 618 34.19 1.78 33.71
C GLY A 618 33.42 2.52 32.61
N PHE A 619 32.72 3.60 33.00
CA PHE A 619 31.84 4.37 32.11
C PHE A 619 32.59 5.08 30.95
N GLU A 620 33.82 5.52 31.15
CA GLU A 620 34.59 6.11 30.05
C GLU A 620 34.96 5.11 28.96
N ARG A 621 35.26 3.88 29.33
CA ARG A 621 35.45 2.79 28.35
C ARG A 621 34.20 2.55 27.52
N PHE A 622 33.04 2.48 28.17
CA PHE A 622 31.76 2.29 27.48
C PHE A 622 31.47 3.46 26.51
N LYS A 623 31.65 4.69 26.98
CA LYS A 623 31.49 5.89 26.15
C LYS A 623 32.42 5.87 24.92
N ASN A 624 33.70 5.59 25.12
CA ASN A 624 34.70 5.54 24.05
C ASN A 624 34.38 4.42 23.04
N SER A 625 33.89 3.26 23.51
CA SER A 625 33.44 2.18 22.64
C SER A 625 32.21 2.59 21.83
N LEU A 626 31.25 3.30 22.44
CA LEU A 626 30.04 3.77 21.74
C LEU A 626 30.40 4.81 20.67
N LEU A 627 31.36 5.67 20.90
CA LEU A 627 31.80 6.72 19.99
C LEU A 627 32.63 6.21 18.78
N GLN A 628 32.96 4.94 18.75
CA GLN A 628 33.56 4.28 17.56
C GLN A 628 32.53 3.96 16.47
N GLY A 629 31.26 4.04 16.77
CA GLY A 629 30.20 3.86 15.78
C GLY A 629 29.70 5.18 15.22
N VAL A 630 29.00 5.11 14.12
CA VAL A 630 28.36 6.23 13.44
C VAL A 630 26.93 6.38 13.95
N PHE A 631 26.58 7.56 14.39
CA PHE A 631 25.23 7.94 14.79
C PHE A 631 24.54 8.69 13.67
N ASN A 632 23.39 8.19 13.27
CA ASN A 632 22.58 8.74 12.21
C ASN A 632 21.22 9.12 12.78
N THR A 633 20.71 10.30 12.47
CA THR A 633 19.36 10.72 12.85
C THR A 633 18.68 11.39 11.67
N GLY A 634 17.37 11.19 11.54
CA GLY A 634 16.61 11.74 10.45
C GLY A 634 15.19 12.11 10.83
N LEU A 635 14.67 13.13 10.16
CA LEU A 635 13.29 13.59 10.24
C LEU A 635 12.71 13.62 8.83
N GLU A 636 11.56 12.98 8.64
CA GLU A 636 10.80 13.02 7.38
C GLU A 636 9.42 13.62 7.64
N PHE A 637 9.10 14.69 6.93
CA PHE A 637 7.77 15.28 6.89
C PHE A 637 7.15 15.07 5.49
N ILE A 638 6.02 14.38 5.43
CA ILE A 638 5.29 14.15 4.18
C ILE A 638 3.98 14.94 4.22
N TYR A 639 3.75 15.69 3.13
CA TYR A 639 2.54 16.45 2.91
C TYR A 639 1.70 15.85 1.77
N ALA A 640 0.43 15.57 2.04
CA ALA A 640 -0.60 15.08 1.10
C ALA A 640 -0.16 13.86 0.27
N ASN A 641 0.76 13.03 0.79
CA ASN A 641 1.43 11.94 0.05
C ASN A 641 2.01 12.38 -1.31
N THR A 642 2.39 13.66 -1.44
CA THR A 642 2.88 14.24 -2.69
C THR A 642 4.29 14.80 -2.55
N VAL A 643 4.58 15.47 -1.43
CA VAL A 643 5.88 16.08 -1.18
C VAL A 643 6.43 15.57 0.14
N ALA A 644 7.69 15.15 0.15
CA ALA A 644 8.45 14.83 1.35
C ALA A 644 9.59 15.83 1.56
N LEU A 645 9.72 16.35 2.76
CA LEU A 645 10.87 17.16 3.21
C LEU A 645 11.63 16.36 4.24
N ARG A 646 12.95 16.36 4.13
CA ARG A 646 13.82 15.56 5.00
C ARG A 646 14.97 16.37 5.53
N LEU A 647 15.30 16.10 6.78
CA LEU A 647 16.47 16.62 7.47
C LEU A 647 17.19 15.44 8.10
N GLY A 648 18.50 15.41 7.93
CA GLY A 648 19.36 14.36 8.46
C GLY A 648 20.55 14.94 9.19
N TYR A 649 21.11 14.15 10.08
CA TYR A 649 22.37 14.46 10.74
C TYR A 649 23.16 13.19 10.98
N LEU A 650 24.42 13.21 10.57
CA LEU A 650 25.37 12.13 10.74
C LEU A 650 26.55 12.61 11.61
N TYR A 651 26.85 11.82 12.63
CA TYR A 651 28.01 12.03 13.51
C TYR A 651 28.90 10.80 13.53
N ASP A 652 30.14 10.97 13.06
CA ASP A 652 31.17 9.94 13.01
C ASP A 652 32.48 10.51 13.56
N GLN A 653 32.74 10.22 14.84
CA GLN A 653 33.95 10.71 15.53
C GLN A 653 35.22 10.07 14.94
N THR A 654 35.19 8.82 14.56
CA THR A 654 36.34 8.08 14.03
C THR A 654 36.68 8.53 12.63
N GLY A 655 35.70 8.66 11.76
CA GLY A 655 35.83 9.18 10.40
C GLY A 655 35.91 10.71 10.33
N LYS A 656 35.79 11.41 11.47
CA LYS A 656 35.77 12.88 11.56
C LYS A 656 34.72 13.51 10.65
N ARG A 657 33.55 12.87 10.54
CA ARG A 657 32.44 13.38 9.75
C ARG A 657 31.37 13.95 10.65
N ASN A 658 30.91 15.13 10.28
CA ASN A 658 29.87 15.85 10.97
C ASN A 658 29.01 16.51 9.90
N GLU A 659 27.97 15.81 9.45
CA GLU A 659 27.23 16.13 8.23
C GLU A 659 25.78 16.45 8.57
N ALA A 660 25.23 17.49 7.94
CA ALA A 660 23.80 17.78 7.91
C ALA A 660 23.28 17.48 6.49
N ASP A 661 22.22 16.70 6.41
CA ASP A 661 21.66 16.27 5.15
C ASP A 661 20.27 16.86 4.91
N PHE A 662 20.00 17.21 3.66
CA PHE A 662 18.72 17.77 3.25
C PHE A 662 18.16 16.94 2.09
N GLY A 663 16.87 16.63 2.14
CA GLY A 663 16.20 15.89 1.10
C GLY A 663 14.84 16.44 0.74
N ILE A 664 14.49 16.32 -0.54
CA ILE A 664 13.14 16.58 -1.04
C ILE A 664 12.69 15.39 -1.89
N GLY A 665 11.45 14.95 -1.69
CA GLY A 665 10.83 13.88 -2.46
C GLY A 665 9.53 14.35 -3.10
N PHE A 666 9.29 13.89 -4.32
CA PHE A 666 8.04 14.12 -5.07
C PHE A 666 7.41 12.77 -5.38
N MET A 667 6.23 12.53 -4.84
CA MET A 667 5.43 11.33 -5.10
C MET A 667 4.37 11.64 -6.14
N ILE A 668 4.51 11.01 -7.32
CA ILE A 668 3.64 11.18 -8.46
C ILE A 668 2.67 10.01 -8.51
N SER A 669 1.46 10.20 -8.02
CA SER A 669 0.53 9.12 -7.73
C SER A 669 1.17 8.09 -6.76
N ASP A 670 0.56 6.95 -6.55
CA ASP A 670 1.15 5.90 -5.72
C ASP A 670 2.19 5.05 -6.48
N VAL A 671 2.52 5.44 -7.73
CA VAL A 671 3.32 4.65 -8.67
C VAL A 671 4.77 5.11 -8.75
N LEU A 672 5.03 6.43 -8.70
CA LEU A 672 6.36 6.98 -9.01
C LEU A 672 6.78 7.98 -7.95
N GLN A 673 8.00 7.84 -7.46
CA GLN A 673 8.63 8.77 -6.54
C GLN A 673 10.00 9.19 -7.07
N PHE A 674 10.30 10.48 -6.99
CA PHE A 674 11.63 11.04 -7.22
C PHE A 674 12.14 11.67 -5.95
N ASP A 675 13.39 11.42 -5.63
CA ASP A 675 14.07 11.97 -4.47
C ASP A 675 15.36 12.66 -4.88
N LEU A 676 15.63 13.79 -4.25
CA LEU A 676 16.88 14.51 -4.33
C LEU A 676 17.38 14.74 -2.92
N ALA A 677 18.65 14.49 -2.67
CA ALA A 677 19.28 14.78 -1.39
C ALA A 677 20.68 15.36 -1.59
N THR A 678 21.12 16.16 -0.62
CA THR A 678 22.45 16.76 -0.59
C THR A 678 23.04 16.72 0.82
N ILE A 679 24.37 16.66 0.89
CA ILE A 679 25.16 16.69 2.11
C ILE A 679 25.73 18.09 2.30
N MET A 680 25.76 18.56 3.54
CA MET A 680 26.45 19.76 3.99
C MET A 680 27.37 19.38 5.17
N ASP A 681 28.65 19.61 5.05
CA ASP A 681 29.57 19.48 6.19
C ASP A 681 29.34 20.61 7.20
N VAL A 682 29.18 20.26 8.48
CA VAL A 682 28.97 21.20 9.58
C VAL A 682 30.17 21.22 10.51
N GLY A 683 31.28 20.54 10.19
CA GLY A 683 32.53 20.49 10.94
C GLY A 683 33.47 21.63 10.61
N ASP A 684 34.56 21.71 11.39
CA ASP A 684 35.65 22.69 11.17
C ASP A 684 36.60 22.34 10.00
N ASN A 685 36.34 21.23 9.31
CA ASN A 685 37.13 20.76 8.15
C ASN A 685 36.33 20.95 6.90
N ASP A 686 36.96 21.40 5.79
CA ASP A 686 36.35 21.38 4.46
C ASP A 686 36.05 19.92 4.08
N GLY A 687 34.82 19.49 4.35
CA GLY A 687 34.41 18.11 4.15
C GLY A 687 34.44 17.73 2.68
N VAL A 688 35.13 16.66 2.35
CA VAL A 688 35.26 16.18 0.96
C VAL A 688 33.93 15.77 0.32
N ARG A 689 32.89 15.55 1.14
CA ARG A 689 31.52 15.20 0.71
C ARG A 689 30.59 16.42 0.59
N ASP A 690 31.05 17.62 0.96
CA ASP A 690 30.22 18.83 0.91
C ASP A 690 29.68 19.08 -0.51
N GLY A 691 28.38 19.36 -0.62
CA GLY A 691 27.69 19.52 -1.90
C GLY A 691 27.46 18.22 -2.70
N GLN A 692 27.76 17.05 -2.15
CA GLN A 692 27.44 15.77 -2.77
C GLN A 692 25.93 15.63 -2.93
N MET A 693 25.47 15.26 -4.12
CA MET A 693 24.04 15.12 -4.46
C MET A 693 23.72 13.72 -4.90
N ARG A 694 22.59 13.21 -4.42
CA ARG A 694 22.03 11.91 -4.83
C ARG A 694 20.64 12.08 -5.43
N PHE A 695 20.45 11.50 -6.60
CA PHE A 695 19.18 11.45 -7.32
C PHE A 695 18.63 10.05 -7.23
N GLY A 696 17.40 9.89 -6.78
CA GLY A 696 16.73 8.61 -6.68
C GLY A 696 15.40 8.58 -7.40
N ALA A 697 15.02 7.39 -7.87
CA ALA A 697 13.70 7.09 -8.40
C ALA A 697 13.21 5.77 -7.84
N LEU A 698 11.94 5.72 -7.47
CA LEU A 698 11.24 4.52 -7.03
C LEU A 698 9.96 4.38 -7.85
N PHE A 699 9.81 3.25 -8.52
CA PHE A 699 8.63 2.90 -9.28
C PHE A 699 7.93 1.71 -8.61
N LYS A 700 6.60 1.83 -8.41
CA LYS A 700 5.72 0.83 -7.79
C LYS A 700 4.67 0.37 -8.80
N PHE A 701 4.39 -0.94 -8.88
CA PHE A 701 3.42 -1.48 -9.85
C PHE A 701 2.84 -2.83 -9.41
#